data_d86c9e1a37aafdd996c3847b147908a5
#
_entry.id   d86c9e1a37aafdd996c3847b147908a5
#
_cell.length_a   1.000
_cell.length_b   1.000
_cell.length_c   1.000
_cell.angle_alpha   90.00
_cell.angle_beta   90.00
_cell.angle_gamma   90.00
#
_symmetry.space_group_name_H-M   'P 1'
#
loop_
_entity.id
_entity.type
_entity.pdbx_description
1 polymer ?
#
loop_
_entity_poly.entity_id
_entity_poly.type
_entity_poly.pdbx_seq_one_letter_code
_entity_poly.pdbx_strand_id
1 'polypeptide(L)'
;MKSRFTYLFPVIFLLLLIFSAYQNKNELAELTERILNQTESYTNDFPEEKVFVHIDRSNYAAGDYIWFSVFLTAGSPDIPSPLSKVVYVDLLDNEGNLLQQSNVRIKDGHGEGSFRLDIYASEGTYHLKAYSYWMKGFGEEAVFQTSIQVLEPYNLKFQPNAVFNFMQTGTSVTYQVDISALNRSLQSISNEELIFELVQQGKTLQSGKFTTDQNGKHNLNFTLQQQDLEKLTALVLIQQENEEYSISRKFILPTPLSVADIQFLPEGGDLIAGFPNRVAVRAVSPTGDPIQVKGSIALSDETLEFSTNESGLGSFSFTPQVGESYNVQFNKDNEIVLKSLPKVLDSGVNLTVDNLKEGVVNVLIQASNFNAFSASGEGLLVVHARGRVGHMQKINLSAGVSGARIQKAQLAPGINQVTVFEPSGTPLAERLIFIPQDNKLNLSLDPGNVNLTARGKNSWKVRMDGESFEGGFYSMAITDANESPGSFASNIISYLKLESELKGAIHNPKDLFSKGENMEAIDLILLTHGWRRFDWEKVLAGEFGNEHFIEQGINITGTVLAKEKGRRGISGGSVTAFLKGKSEEFVMAEFTDNGRFIIDDMDFQDTSQLVLTVQDRRLKEFVNLELDKPVAKYEQWKGFNPLYETFEINPIMRDYLANAEKRRQVSAAFDGMSTLDIGEFVVSAQKIKPEDDNITRVFGKGDVSVKPQDIPGYEGYYDIWQLLQGRLAGVRIVPNPVGGTPNITIRGTGSLNPLSPIFLLDNVPVDADVISTIAPSNVASIEVFKDGASLAIFGASGAGGALAVYTKRGSGLVDVGDGVFNLQYPGYTTAREFYIPKYDKENDPRPDFRSTLYWSPKLTWTGNEATVEFFNNDYVEKFKVIIQGIDKFGRISYLEQEIGG
;
A
#
# COMPACT_ATOMS: atom_id res chain seq x y z
N MET A 1 40.00 -60.01 45.15
CA MET A 1 38.81 -59.28 44.64
C MET A 1 39.10 -57.84 44.16
N LYS A 2 40.26 -57.58 43.53
CA LYS A 2 40.68 -56.23 43.08
C LYS A 2 41.06 -56.11 41.61
N SER A 3 40.78 -57.05 40.74
CA SER A 3 41.25 -57.03 39.36
C SER A 3 40.11 -57.08 38.29
N ARG A 4 38.84 -57.05 38.69
CA ARG A 4 37.73 -57.06 37.72
C ARG A 4 37.09 -55.64 37.46
N PHE A 5 37.45 -54.64 38.26
CA PHE A 5 36.83 -53.30 38.12
C PHE A 5 37.61 -52.41 37.14
N THR A 6 38.83 -52.72 36.75
CA THR A 6 39.68 -51.84 35.93
C THR A 6 39.35 -51.95 34.43
N TYR A 7 38.67 -53.00 33.99
CA TYR A 7 38.27 -53.16 32.57
C TYR A 7 36.83 -52.76 32.28
N LEU A 8 36.00 -52.57 33.35
CA LEU A 8 34.60 -52.17 33.14
C LEU A 8 34.46 -50.67 32.78
N PHE A 9 35.34 -49.83 33.33
CA PHE A 9 35.31 -48.38 33.09
C PHE A 9 35.59 -47.97 31.65
N PRO A 10 36.63 -48.51 30.95
CA PRO A 10 36.86 -48.17 29.54
C PRO A 10 35.79 -48.75 28.59
N VAL A 11 35.18 -49.91 28.93
CA VAL A 11 34.10 -50.47 28.13
C VAL A 11 32.83 -49.67 28.25
N ILE A 12 32.49 -49.21 29.47
CA ILE A 12 31.33 -48.31 29.69
C ILE A 12 31.56 -46.96 29.02
N PHE A 13 32.78 -46.42 29.09
CA PHE A 13 33.11 -45.15 28.42
C PHE A 13 33.08 -45.30 26.89
N LEU A 14 33.54 -46.43 26.34
CA LEU A 14 33.46 -46.73 24.90
C LEU A 14 31.99 -46.94 24.45
N LEU A 15 31.16 -47.61 25.28
CA LEU A 15 29.73 -47.78 25.03
C LEU A 15 28.98 -46.44 25.10
N LEU A 16 29.34 -45.55 26.01
CA LEU A 16 28.78 -44.20 26.11
C LEU A 16 29.21 -43.36 24.91
N LEU A 17 30.43 -43.46 24.41
CA LEU A 17 30.89 -42.79 23.21
C LEU A 17 30.20 -43.33 21.94
N ILE A 18 30.02 -44.69 21.86
CA ILE A 18 29.29 -45.31 20.73
C ILE A 18 27.78 -44.93 20.81
N PHE A 19 27.16 -44.86 21.99
CA PHE A 19 25.79 -44.45 22.18
C PHE A 19 25.59 -42.98 21.88
N SER A 20 26.52 -42.12 22.31
CA SER A 20 26.51 -40.69 21.96
C SER A 20 26.67 -40.46 20.45
N ALA A 21 27.60 -41.21 19.80
CA ALA A 21 27.78 -41.13 18.35
C ALA A 21 26.59 -41.67 17.56
N TYR A 22 25.86 -42.65 18.11
CA TYR A 22 24.63 -43.21 17.52
C TYR A 22 23.45 -42.29 17.69
N GLN A 23 23.31 -41.62 18.87
CA GLN A 23 22.29 -40.57 19.09
C GLN A 23 22.52 -39.38 18.12
N ASN A 24 23.75 -38.92 18.01
CA ASN A 24 24.06 -37.76 17.14
C ASN A 24 23.86 -38.08 15.65
N LYS A 25 24.05 -39.33 15.20
CA LYS A 25 23.71 -39.75 13.82
C LYS A 25 22.21 -39.74 13.59
N ASN A 26 21.42 -39.98 14.63
CA ASN A 26 19.95 -39.93 14.55
C ASN A 26 19.44 -38.49 14.52
N GLU A 27 20.01 -37.57 15.30
CA GLU A 27 19.57 -36.15 15.40
C GLU A 27 19.65 -35.42 14.05
N LEU A 28 20.76 -35.56 13.31
CA LEU A 28 20.91 -34.90 12.01
C LEU A 28 19.97 -35.50 10.94
N ALA A 29 19.67 -36.81 11.01
CA ALA A 29 18.72 -37.45 10.13
C ALA A 29 17.27 -36.99 10.45
N GLU A 30 16.94 -36.90 11.74
CA GLU A 30 15.66 -36.38 12.22
C GLU A 30 15.45 -34.91 11.83
N LEU A 31 16.50 -34.08 11.94
CA LEU A 31 16.48 -32.72 11.47
C LEU A 31 16.21 -32.61 9.97
N THR A 32 16.93 -33.45 9.17
CA THR A 32 16.76 -33.50 7.72
C THR A 32 15.30 -33.80 7.34
N GLU A 33 14.72 -34.82 7.95
CA GLU A 33 13.33 -35.23 7.73
C GLU A 33 12.35 -34.14 8.20
N ARG A 34 12.59 -33.52 9.35
CA ARG A 34 11.78 -32.44 9.90
C ARG A 34 11.79 -31.23 8.96
N ILE A 35 12.96 -30.78 8.45
CA ILE A 35 13.06 -29.69 7.49
C ILE A 35 12.24 -29.98 6.25
N LEU A 36 12.39 -31.17 5.64
CA LEU A 36 11.66 -31.53 4.44
C LEU A 36 10.14 -31.54 4.67
N ASN A 37 9.69 -32.19 5.74
CA ASN A 37 8.26 -32.31 6.04
C ASN A 37 7.63 -30.94 6.37
N GLN A 38 8.29 -30.12 7.21
CA GLN A 38 7.76 -28.83 7.62
C GLN A 38 7.77 -27.80 6.47
N THR A 39 8.82 -27.80 5.64
CA THR A 39 8.84 -26.92 4.47
C THR A 39 7.84 -27.32 3.40
N GLU A 40 7.59 -28.62 3.20
CA GLU A 40 6.53 -29.11 2.32
C GLU A 40 5.14 -28.72 2.83
N SER A 41 4.87 -28.92 4.12
CA SER A 41 3.61 -28.50 4.74
C SER A 41 3.45 -26.98 4.63
N TYR A 42 4.49 -26.19 4.94
CA TYR A 42 4.45 -24.73 4.82
C TYR A 42 4.11 -24.28 3.39
N THR A 43 4.75 -24.84 2.37
CA THR A 43 4.50 -24.43 0.98
C THR A 43 3.13 -24.85 0.45
N ASN A 44 2.58 -25.97 0.93
CA ASN A 44 1.29 -26.47 0.49
C ASN A 44 0.11 -25.81 1.21
N ASP A 45 0.23 -25.61 2.53
CA ASP A 45 -0.84 -25.11 3.37
C ASP A 45 -0.86 -23.57 3.43
N PHE A 46 0.27 -22.92 3.16
CA PHE A 46 0.44 -21.47 3.20
C PHE A 46 1.08 -20.90 1.92
N PRO A 47 0.45 -21.08 0.76
CA PRO A 47 0.96 -20.56 -0.50
C PRO A 47 1.03 -19.01 -0.43
N GLU A 48 2.22 -18.47 -0.56
CA GLU A 48 2.43 -17.03 -0.54
C GLU A 48 1.93 -16.39 -1.83
N GLU A 49 1.08 -15.37 -1.69
CA GLU A 49 0.67 -14.49 -2.78
C GLU A 49 1.45 -13.17 -2.74
N LYS A 50 1.63 -12.56 -3.91
CA LYS A 50 2.18 -11.22 -4.08
C LYS A 50 1.33 -10.45 -5.05
N VAL A 51 1.08 -9.19 -4.73
CA VAL A 51 0.41 -8.23 -5.61
C VAL A 51 1.42 -7.23 -6.12
N PHE A 52 1.36 -6.91 -7.40
CA PHE A 52 2.00 -5.74 -7.99
C PHE A 52 0.95 -4.90 -8.71
N VAL A 53 1.05 -3.57 -8.61
CA VAL A 53 0.14 -2.66 -9.30
C VAL A 53 0.92 -1.77 -10.25
N HIS A 54 0.61 -1.85 -11.55
CA HIS A 54 1.06 -0.90 -12.54
C HIS A 54 0.11 0.28 -12.62
N ILE A 55 0.62 1.48 -12.46
CA ILE A 55 -0.11 2.75 -12.50
C ILE A 55 0.36 3.53 -13.73
N ASP A 56 -0.54 4.23 -14.41
CA ASP A 56 -0.24 4.89 -15.69
C ASP A 56 0.85 5.98 -15.60
N ARG A 57 1.01 6.66 -14.46
CA ARG A 57 2.04 7.68 -14.21
C ARG A 57 2.26 7.90 -12.72
N SER A 58 3.35 8.61 -12.37
CA SER A 58 3.72 8.85 -10.96
C SER A 58 3.20 10.18 -10.40
N ASN A 59 2.82 11.13 -11.25
CA ASN A 59 2.37 12.47 -10.86
C ASN A 59 0.98 12.77 -11.40
N TYR A 60 0.14 13.39 -10.58
CA TYR A 60 -1.24 13.71 -10.89
C TYR A 60 -1.57 15.11 -10.42
N ALA A 61 -2.48 15.77 -11.13
CA ALA A 61 -3.13 16.96 -10.63
C ALA A 61 -4.43 16.59 -9.92
N ALA A 62 -4.87 17.41 -8.96
CA ALA A 62 -6.19 17.27 -8.35
C ALA A 62 -7.29 17.20 -9.43
N GLY A 63 -8.18 16.21 -9.32
CA GLY A 63 -9.22 15.92 -10.30
C GLY A 63 -8.86 14.90 -11.38
N ASP A 64 -7.60 14.53 -11.52
CA ASP A 64 -7.15 13.51 -12.48
C ASP A 64 -7.63 12.09 -12.13
N TYR A 65 -7.62 11.21 -13.13
CA TYR A 65 -7.81 9.77 -12.93
C TYR A 65 -6.46 9.07 -12.78
N ILE A 66 -6.41 8.14 -11.84
CA ILE A 66 -5.34 7.17 -11.64
C ILE A 66 -5.81 5.86 -12.27
N TRP A 67 -5.14 5.42 -13.34
CA TRP A 67 -5.43 4.15 -13.99
C TRP A 67 -4.47 3.09 -13.49
N PHE A 68 -4.97 1.89 -13.20
CA PHE A 68 -4.10 0.84 -12.71
C PHE A 68 -4.48 -0.56 -13.20
N SER A 69 -3.46 -1.41 -13.26
CA SER A 69 -3.54 -2.84 -13.56
C SER A 69 -2.92 -3.62 -12.42
N VAL A 70 -3.59 -4.67 -11.97
CA VAL A 70 -3.21 -5.50 -10.82
C VAL A 70 -2.70 -6.85 -11.33
N PHE A 71 -1.52 -7.24 -10.85
CA PHE A 71 -0.92 -8.54 -11.08
C PHE A 71 -0.83 -9.29 -9.76
N LEU A 72 -1.53 -10.41 -9.64
CA LEU A 72 -1.49 -11.29 -8.49
C LEU A 72 -0.73 -12.56 -8.85
N THR A 73 0.35 -12.84 -8.13
CA THR A 73 1.19 -14.02 -8.33
C THR A 73 1.22 -14.90 -7.09
N ALA A 74 1.56 -16.17 -7.25
CA ALA A 74 1.71 -17.11 -6.16
C ALA A 74 2.90 -18.06 -6.38
N GLY A 75 3.45 -18.56 -5.27
CA GLY A 75 4.47 -19.58 -5.24
C GLY A 75 5.86 -19.13 -5.69
N SER A 76 6.73 -20.13 -5.89
CA SER A 76 8.08 -19.97 -6.42
C SER A 76 8.29 -20.97 -7.57
N PRO A 77 8.42 -20.53 -8.86
CA PRO A 77 8.45 -19.13 -9.31
C PRO A 77 7.11 -18.41 -9.16
N ASP A 78 7.14 -17.06 -9.26
CA ASP A 78 5.95 -16.21 -9.20
C ASP A 78 5.08 -16.45 -10.45
N ILE A 79 4.08 -17.31 -10.37
CA ILE A 79 3.12 -17.55 -11.47
C ILE A 79 1.84 -16.76 -11.22
N PRO A 80 1.06 -16.39 -12.26
CA PRO A 80 -0.26 -15.81 -12.06
C PRO A 80 -1.10 -16.65 -11.09
N SER A 81 -1.60 -16.03 -10.01
CA SER A 81 -2.25 -16.76 -8.92
C SER A 81 -3.62 -17.27 -9.34
N PRO A 82 -3.94 -18.56 -9.13
CA PRO A 82 -5.28 -19.07 -9.24
C PRO A 82 -6.10 -18.92 -7.94
N LEU A 83 -5.47 -18.48 -6.84
CA LEU A 83 -6.00 -18.58 -5.50
C LEU A 83 -7.07 -17.50 -5.22
N SER A 84 -6.65 -16.29 -4.83
CA SER A 84 -7.59 -15.22 -4.50
C SER A 84 -8.26 -14.61 -5.73
N LYS A 85 -9.58 -14.33 -5.63
CA LYS A 85 -10.37 -13.69 -6.69
C LYS A 85 -10.67 -12.21 -6.40
N VAL A 86 -10.27 -11.73 -5.22
CA VAL A 86 -10.42 -10.34 -4.80
C VAL A 86 -9.07 -9.78 -4.40
N VAL A 87 -8.73 -8.61 -4.95
CA VAL A 87 -7.64 -7.78 -4.46
C VAL A 87 -8.20 -6.42 -4.08
N TYR A 88 -7.90 -5.99 -2.88
CA TYR A 88 -8.22 -4.67 -2.38
C TYR A 88 -7.12 -3.70 -2.80
N VAL A 89 -7.51 -2.59 -3.41
CA VAL A 89 -6.59 -1.48 -3.71
C VAL A 89 -7.09 -0.26 -2.99
N ASP A 90 -6.24 0.30 -2.13
CA ASP A 90 -6.53 1.44 -1.28
C ASP A 90 -5.75 2.66 -1.75
N LEU A 91 -6.43 3.79 -1.86
CA LEU A 91 -5.82 5.10 -2.05
C LEU A 91 -5.84 5.85 -0.72
N LEU A 92 -4.65 6.20 -0.23
CA LEU A 92 -4.44 6.94 1.01
C LEU A 92 -3.92 8.34 0.71
N ASP A 93 -4.29 9.32 1.54
CA ASP A 93 -3.73 10.67 1.47
C ASP A 93 -2.31 10.76 2.08
N ASN A 94 -1.76 11.96 2.09
CA ASN A 94 -0.44 12.26 2.65
C ASN A 94 -0.36 12.12 4.19
N GLU A 95 -1.48 11.95 4.86
CA GLU A 95 -1.57 11.68 6.30
C GLU A 95 -1.81 10.19 6.60
N GLY A 96 -2.01 9.38 5.56
CA GLY A 96 -2.32 7.95 5.67
C GLY A 96 -3.81 7.65 5.89
N ASN A 97 -4.71 8.61 5.66
CA ASN A 97 -6.14 8.37 5.73
C ASN A 97 -6.63 7.70 4.45
N LEU A 98 -7.51 6.72 4.60
CA LEU A 98 -8.14 6.06 3.46
C LEU A 98 -9.13 7.00 2.77
N LEU A 99 -8.86 7.32 1.51
CA LEU A 99 -9.73 8.14 0.66
C LEU A 99 -10.69 7.29 -0.16
N GLN A 100 -10.17 6.28 -0.83
CA GLN A 100 -10.94 5.40 -1.70
C GLN A 100 -10.42 3.97 -1.59
N GLN A 101 -11.29 2.99 -1.75
CA GLN A 101 -10.96 1.57 -1.88
C GLN A 101 -11.63 1.00 -3.12
N SER A 102 -10.91 0.17 -3.84
CA SER A 102 -11.41 -0.60 -4.99
C SER A 102 -11.30 -2.09 -4.69
N ASN A 103 -12.40 -2.81 -4.79
CA ASN A 103 -12.44 -4.28 -4.74
C ASN A 103 -12.25 -4.80 -6.16
N VAL A 104 -11.02 -5.14 -6.50
CA VAL A 104 -10.66 -5.55 -7.86
C VAL A 104 -10.94 -7.03 -8.05
N ARG A 105 -11.74 -7.34 -9.07
CA ARG A 105 -11.94 -8.73 -9.50
C ARG A 105 -10.68 -9.28 -10.14
N ILE A 106 -10.19 -10.41 -9.65
CA ILE A 106 -9.03 -11.09 -10.21
C ILE A 106 -9.47 -12.29 -11.04
N LYS A 107 -9.02 -12.30 -12.29
CA LYS A 107 -9.19 -13.42 -13.21
C LYS A 107 -7.83 -13.86 -13.72
N ASP A 108 -7.48 -15.12 -13.45
CA ASP A 108 -6.21 -15.71 -13.88
C ASP A 108 -4.97 -14.90 -13.41
N GLY A 109 -5.04 -14.34 -12.19
CA GLY A 109 -3.96 -13.52 -11.61
C GLY A 109 -3.91 -12.08 -12.09
N HIS A 110 -4.94 -11.58 -12.81
CA HIS A 110 -4.97 -10.22 -13.32
C HIS A 110 -6.30 -9.51 -13.00
N GLY A 111 -6.22 -8.19 -12.76
CA GLY A 111 -7.37 -7.31 -12.56
C GLY A 111 -7.03 -5.87 -12.96
N GLU A 112 -8.04 -5.00 -12.98
CA GLU A 112 -7.90 -3.61 -13.40
C GLU A 112 -8.83 -2.69 -12.64
N GLY A 113 -8.48 -1.41 -12.58
CA GLY A 113 -9.32 -0.41 -11.94
C GLY A 113 -8.85 1.02 -12.17
N SER A 114 -9.54 1.94 -11.53
CA SER A 114 -9.17 3.35 -11.54
C SER A 114 -9.66 4.05 -10.29
N PHE A 115 -8.96 5.12 -9.89
CA PHE A 115 -9.44 6.11 -8.92
C PHE A 115 -9.63 7.45 -9.61
N ARG A 116 -10.52 8.27 -9.09
CA ARG A 116 -10.61 9.67 -9.43
C ARG A 116 -10.20 10.50 -8.23
N LEU A 117 -9.17 11.31 -8.37
CA LEU A 117 -8.78 12.28 -7.35
C LEU A 117 -9.88 13.34 -7.21
N ASP A 118 -10.10 13.77 -5.97
CA ASP A 118 -10.97 14.93 -5.74
C ASP A 118 -10.40 16.17 -6.42
N ILE A 119 -11.24 17.03 -6.93
CA ILE A 119 -10.83 18.31 -7.57
C ILE A 119 -10.20 19.28 -6.56
N TYR A 120 -10.42 19.05 -5.27
CA TYR A 120 -9.85 19.78 -4.14
C TYR A 120 -8.81 18.93 -3.38
N ALA A 121 -8.32 17.83 -3.99
CA ALA A 121 -7.29 17.01 -3.36
C ALA A 121 -6.08 17.87 -2.99
N SER A 122 -5.67 17.80 -1.74
CA SER A 122 -4.50 18.54 -1.24
C SER A 122 -3.21 18.03 -1.87
N GLU A 123 -2.25 18.94 -2.05
CA GLU A 123 -0.92 18.58 -2.53
C GLU A 123 -0.19 17.68 -1.53
N GLY A 124 0.50 16.66 -2.04
CA GLY A 124 1.33 15.77 -1.24
C GLY A 124 1.56 14.40 -1.87
N THR A 125 2.29 13.58 -1.13
CA THR A 125 2.54 12.19 -1.50
C THR A 125 1.37 11.33 -1.05
N TYR A 126 0.64 10.77 -2.01
CA TYR A 126 -0.43 9.81 -1.78
C TYR A 126 0.10 8.40 -1.94
N HIS A 127 -0.53 7.44 -1.29
CA HIS A 127 -0.06 6.06 -1.28
C HIS A 127 -1.14 5.15 -1.82
N LEU A 128 -0.74 4.21 -2.68
CA LEU A 128 -1.56 3.07 -3.06
C LEU A 128 -1.06 1.83 -2.33
N LYS A 129 -1.98 1.12 -1.69
CA LYS A 129 -1.76 -0.21 -1.12
C LYS A 129 -2.59 -1.23 -1.88
N ALA A 130 -2.05 -2.43 -2.07
CA ALA A 130 -2.81 -3.51 -2.68
C ALA A 130 -2.51 -4.86 -2.01
N TYR A 131 -3.55 -5.64 -1.76
CA TYR A 131 -3.46 -6.91 -1.05
C TYR A 131 -4.69 -7.80 -1.31
N SER A 132 -4.51 -9.12 -1.26
CA SER A 132 -5.61 -10.06 -1.05
C SER A 132 -5.88 -10.23 0.45
N TYR A 133 -7.06 -10.70 0.82
CA TYR A 133 -7.37 -10.95 2.24
C TYR A 133 -6.42 -11.99 2.84
N TRP A 134 -6.03 -13.00 2.06
CA TRP A 134 -5.04 -14.01 2.42
C TRP A 134 -3.67 -13.39 2.76
N MET A 135 -3.21 -12.40 2.00
CA MET A 135 -1.92 -11.74 2.22
C MET A 135 -1.82 -11.05 3.59
N LYS A 136 -2.91 -10.62 4.18
CA LYS A 136 -2.90 -9.97 5.52
C LYS A 136 -2.36 -10.88 6.61
N GLY A 137 -2.50 -12.19 6.47
CA GLY A 137 -1.94 -13.16 7.42
C GLY A 137 -0.42 -13.25 7.43
N PHE A 138 0.25 -12.71 6.41
CA PHE A 138 1.72 -12.60 6.35
C PHE A 138 2.26 -11.27 6.88
N GLY A 139 1.37 -10.43 7.43
CA GLY A 139 1.71 -9.14 8.04
C GLY A 139 1.66 -7.96 7.06
N GLU A 140 1.70 -6.75 7.63
CA GLU A 140 1.66 -5.47 6.88
C GLU A 140 2.77 -5.35 5.84
N GLU A 141 3.92 -5.94 6.12
CA GLU A 141 5.06 -5.93 5.21
C GLU A 141 4.84 -6.74 3.92
N ALA A 142 3.85 -7.65 3.89
CA ALA A 142 3.50 -8.43 2.70
C ALA A 142 2.64 -7.65 1.70
N VAL A 143 2.04 -6.54 2.12
CA VAL A 143 1.17 -5.69 1.30
C VAL A 143 2.00 -4.91 0.27
N PHE A 144 1.55 -4.89 -0.99
CA PHE A 144 2.13 -4.00 -2.00
C PHE A 144 1.89 -2.55 -1.62
N GLN A 145 2.90 -1.71 -1.86
CA GLN A 145 2.80 -0.29 -1.62
C GLN A 145 3.60 0.48 -2.65
N THR A 146 3.02 1.57 -3.14
CA THR A 146 3.70 2.54 -3.97
C THR A 146 3.18 3.94 -3.67
N SER A 147 3.95 4.96 -4.06
CA SER A 147 3.61 6.37 -3.85
C SER A 147 3.38 7.07 -5.17
N ILE A 148 2.48 8.02 -5.17
CA ILE A 148 2.23 8.95 -6.26
C ILE A 148 2.27 10.37 -5.72
N GLN A 149 2.57 11.32 -6.58
CA GLN A 149 2.57 12.72 -6.23
C GLN A 149 1.27 13.35 -6.72
N VAL A 150 0.53 13.94 -5.81
CA VAL A 150 -0.64 14.76 -6.12
C VAL A 150 -0.27 16.23 -6.00
N LEU A 151 -0.54 16.99 -7.04
CA LEU A 151 -0.16 18.38 -7.17
C LEU A 151 -1.40 19.25 -7.30
N GLU A 152 -1.38 20.39 -6.63
CA GLU A 152 -2.48 21.33 -6.68
C GLU A 152 -2.12 22.51 -7.61
N PRO A 153 -2.82 22.69 -8.75
CA PRO A 153 -2.50 23.74 -9.72
C PRO A 153 -2.60 25.17 -9.14
N TYR A 154 -3.38 25.35 -8.08
CA TYR A 154 -3.54 26.67 -7.44
C TYR A 154 -2.30 27.10 -6.68
N ASN A 155 -1.52 26.18 -6.16
CA ASN A 155 -0.32 26.45 -5.36
C ASN A 155 0.82 27.12 -6.16
N LEU A 156 0.68 27.25 -7.49
CA LEU A 156 1.60 28.02 -8.30
C LEU A 156 1.69 29.50 -7.89
N LYS A 157 0.70 30.02 -7.17
CA LYS A 157 0.70 31.41 -6.70
C LYS A 157 1.82 31.72 -5.69
N PHE A 158 2.27 30.69 -4.94
CA PHE A 158 3.31 30.77 -3.94
C PHE A 158 4.36 29.70 -4.17
N GLN A 159 5.54 30.10 -4.64
CA GLN A 159 6.66 29.22 -4.98
C GLN A 159 7.89 29.64 -4.17
N PRO A 160 7.94 29.34 -2.89
CA PRO A 160 9.15 29.56 -2.10
C PRO A 160 10.17 28.48 -2.43
N ASN A 161 11.45 28.87 -2.34
CA ASN A 161 12.58 27.96 -2.27
C ASN A 161 13.31 28.20 -0.95
N ALA A 162 13.87 27.15 -0.35
CA ALA A 162 14.60 27.21 0.90
C ALA A 162 15.93 26.46 0.76
N VAL A 163 17.03 27.17 0.87
CA VAL A 163 18.38 26.61 0.86
C VAL A 163 18.88 26.54 2.29
N PHE A 164 19.20 25.35 2.76
CA PHE A 164 19.57 25.08 4.14
C PHE A 164 21.09 25.00 4.29
N ASN A 165 21.63 25.77 5.24
CA ASN A 165 22.94 25.57 5.81
C ASN A 165 22.75 25.29 7.30
N PHE A 166 23.58 24.42 7.88
CA PHE A 166 23.53 24.17 9.32
C PHE A 166 24.92 23.99 9.92
N MET A 167 25.02 24.29 11.22
CA MET A 167 26.22 24.06 12.00
C MET A 167 25.83 23.38 13.32
N GLN A 168 26.50 22.26 13.61
CA GLN A 168 26.34 21.57 14.87
C GLN A 168 27.36 22.06 15.89
N THR A 169 26.91 22.36 17.12
CA THR A 169 27.74 22.67 18.28
C THR A 169 27.25 21.87 19.46
N GLY A 170 27.99 20.81 19.81
CA GLY A 170 27.54 19.84 20.80
C GLY A 170 26.26 19.13 20.36
N THR A 171 25.20 19.23 21.18
CA THR A 171 23.88 18.67 20.89
C THR A 171 22.94 19.65 20.20
N SER A 172 23.37 20.87 19.93
CA SER A 172 22.57 21.90 19.27
C SER A 172 22.94 22.02 17.79
N VAL A 173 21.94 22.08 16.92
CA VAL A 173 22.07 22.27 15.46
C VAL A 173 21.40 23.59 15.11
N THR A 174 22.20 24.55 14.65
CA THR A 174 21.72 25.88 14.20
C THR A 174 21.60 25.89 12.70
N TYR A 175 20.38 26.13 12.21
CA TYR A 175 20.07 26.27 10.79
C TYR A 175 20.09 27.75 10.40
N GLN A 176 20.65 27.99 9.22
CA GLN A 176 20.50 29.21 8.46
C GLN A 176 19.83 28.87 7.15
N VAL A 177 18.63 29.40 6.92
CA VAL A 177 17.82 29.08 5.77
C VAL A 177 17.65 30.32 4.90
N ASP A 178 18.19 30.26 3.69
CA ASP A 178 18.02 31.31 2.68
C ASP A 178 16.71 31.02 1.92
N ILE A 179 15.68 31.82 2.21
CA ILE A 179 14.36 31.71 1.60
C ILE A 179 14.29 32.71 0.43
N SER A 180 13.71 32.23 -0.69
CA SER A 180 13.28 33.07 -1.81
C SER A 180 11.88 32.69 -2.24
N ALA A 181 10.99 33.66 -2.41
CA ALA A 181 9.59 33.43 -2.74
C ALA A 181 9.20 34.14 -4.05
N LEU A 182 8.59 33.38 -4.95
CA LEU A 182 8.08 33.84 -6.24
C LEU A 182 6.57 33.58 -6.35
N ASN A 183 5.87 34.39 -7.12
CA ASN A 183 4.49 34.17 -7.49
C ASN A 183 4.38 33.38 -8.81
N ARG A 184 3.14 33.13 -9.26
CA ARG A 184 2.83 32.40 -10.51
C ARG A 184 3.55 32.99 -11.75
N SER A 185 3.77 34.28 -11.80
CA SER A 185 4.41 34.99 -12.91
C SER A 185 5.93 35.04 -12.74
N LEU A 186 6.52 34.32 -11.81
CA LEU A 186 7.94 34.34 -11.44
C LEU A 186 8.43 35.69 -10.93
N GLN A 187 7.54 36.52 -10.48
CA GLN A 187 7.87 37.76 -9.83
C GLN A 187 8.10 37.53 -8.34
N SER A 188 9.03 38.30 -7.77
CA SER A 188 9.32 38.26 -6.34
C SER A 188 8.10 38.62 -5.50
N ILE A 189 7.79 37.84 -4.50
CA ILE A 189 6.79 38.17 -3.47
C ILE A 189 7.51 39.08 -2.45
N SER A 190 7.46 40.39 -2.71
CA SER A 190 8.26 41.39 -2.05
C SER A 190 7.49 42.09 -0.94
N ASN A 191 8.14 42.33 0.19
CA ASN A 191 7.59 43.03 1.37
C ASN A 191 6.31 42.35 1.91
N GLU A 192 6.20 41.03 1.76
CA GLU A 192 5.05 40.22 2.19
C GLU A 192 5.35 39.52 3.52
N GLU A 193 4.39 39.56 4.45
CA GLU A 193 4.49 38.82 5.69
C GLU A 193 4.16 37.36 5.42
N LEU A 194 5.11 36.47 5.69
CA LEU A 194 4.98 35.02 5.61
C LEU A 194 5.07 34.39 7.00
N ILE A 195 4.45 33.23 7.16
CA ILE A 195 4.50 32.44 8.39
C ILE A 195 5.44 31.25 8.17
N PHE A 196 6.24 30.91 9.16
CA PHE A 196 6.97 29.64 9.17
C PHE A 196 6.55 28.79 10.37
N GLU A 197 6.54 27.48 10.16
CA GLU A 197 6.34 26.49 11.20
C GLU A 197 7.38 25.36 11.06
N LEU A 198 7.99 24.96 12.17
CA LEU A 198 8.77 23.73 12.26
C LEU A 198 7.86 22.63 12.77
N VAL A 199 7.61 21.63 11.94
CA VAL A 199 6.63 20.58 12.21
C VAL A 199 7.31 19.23 12.29
N GLN A 200 6.96 18.44 13.32
CA GLN A 200 7.41 17.07 13.51
C GLN A 200 6.23 16.17 13.86
N GLN A 201 5.98 15.15 13.04
CA GLN A 201 4.87 14.21 13.24
C GLN A 201 3.51 14.92 13.51
N GLY A 202 3.20 15.96 12.72
CA GLY A 202 1.98 16.74 12.86
C GLY A 202 1.95 17.73 14.05
N LYS A 203 3.03 17.81 14.86
CA LYS A 203 3.16 18.73 15.97
C LYS A 203 4.06 19.89 15.61
N THR A 204 3.60 21.12 15.79
CA THR A 204 4.43 22.32 15.62
C THR A 204 5.38 22.45 16.81
N LEU A 205 6.69 22.42 16.52
CA LEU A 205 7.77 22.65 17.49
C LEU A 205 8.01 24.13 17.72
N GLN A 206 8.03 24.89 16.64
CA GLN A 206 8.27 26.33 16.64
C GLN A 206 7.52 26.99 15.49
N SER A 207 7.04 28.19 15.67
CA SER A 207 6.42 29.00 14.61
C SER A 207 6.78 30.48 14.77
N GLY A 208 6.64 31.22 13.68
CA GLY A 208 6.86 32.67 13.69
C GLY A 208 6.48 33.32 12.36
N LYS A 209 6.62 34.63 12.31
CA LYS A 209 6.38 35.42 11.11
C LYS A 209 7.65 36.12 10.68
N PHE A 210 7.78 36.30 9.39
CA PHE A 210 8.87 37.08 8.80
C PHE A 210 8.38 37.82 7.56
N THR A 211 9.13 38.86 7.15
CA THR A 211 8.79 39.64 5.95
C THR A 211 9.88 39.44 4.92
N THR A 212 9.50 39.22 3.66
CA THR A 212 10.44 39.19 2.53
C THR A 212 10.96 40.57 2.19
N ASP A 213 12.17 40.67 1.69
CA ASP A 213 12.77 41.93 1.20
C ASP A 213 12.21 42.34 -0.18
N GLN A 214 12.75 43.40 -0.78
CA GLN A 214 12.33 43.90 -2.11
C GLN A 214 12.58 42.88 -3.24
N ASN A 215 13.41 41.88 -3.02
CA ASN A 215 13.72 40.81 -3.96
C ASN A 215 12.99 39.49 -3.62
N GLY A 216 12.03 39.49 -2.68
CA GLY A 216 11.33 38.31 -2.22
C GLY A 216 12.17 37.37 -1.38
N LYS A 217 13.27 37.84 -0.76
CA LYS A 217 14.22 37.03 0.01
C LYS A 217 14.11 37.28 1.51
N HIS A 218 14.46 36.27 2.29
CA HIS A 218 14.61 36.35 3.75
C HIS A 218 15.64 35.33 4.22
N ASN A 219 16.39 35.65 5.26
CA ASN A 219 17.29 34.72 5.93
C ASN A 219 16.67 34.34 7.30
N LEU A 220 16.24 33.09 7.42
CA LEU A 220 15.63 32.56 8.64
C LEU A 220 16.69 31.78 9.44
N ASN A 221 16.80 32.07 10.73
CA ASN A 221 17.71 31.36 11.63
C ASN A 221 16.93 30.72 12.78
N PHE A 222 17.20 29.44 13.08
CA PHE A 222 16.66 28.76 14.25
C PHE A 222 17.61 27.64 14.72
N THR A 223 17.41 27.20 15.97
CA THR A 223 18.22 26.13 16.57
C THR A 223 17.33 25.04 17.09
N LEU A 224 17.69 23.79 16.78
CA LEU A 224 17.04 22.57 17.27
C LEU A 224 18.06 21.74 18.07
N GLN A 225 17.57 20.87 18.94
CA GLN A 225 18.41 19.87 19.60
C GLN A 225 18.55 18.64 18.71
N GLN A 226 19.66 17.94 18.79
CA GLN A 226 19.93 16.72 18.04
C GLN A 226 18.78 15.69 18.16
N GLN A 227 18.24 15.53 19.38
CA GLN A 227 17.09 14.64 19.63
C GLN A 227 15.83 15.01 18.82
N ASP A 228 15.66 16.29 18.48
CA ASP A 228 14.53 16.74 17.66
C ASP A 228 14.73 16.40 16.18
N LEU A 229 15.95 16.03 15.79
CA LEU A 229 16.32 15.65 14.43
C LEU A 229 16.41 14.12 14.21
N GLU A 230 16.28 13.32 15.28
CA GLU A 230 16.15 11.86 15.19
C GLU A 230 14.83 11.44 14.53
N LYS A 231 13.89 12.36 14.44
CA LYS A 231 12.62 12.20 13.72
C LYS A 231 12.52 13.20 12.61
N LEU A 232 11.71 12.86 11.59
CA LEU A 232 11.44 13.73 10.47
C LEU A 232 10.92 15.08 10.95
N THR A 233 11.67 16.15 10.68
CA THR A 233 11.29 17.53 10.95
C THR A 233 11.25 18.32 9.66
N ALA A 234 10.21 19.11 9.47
CA ALA A 234 9.99 19.90 8.29
C ALA A 234 9.81 21.39 8.62
N LEU A 235 10.33 22.25 7.73
CA LEU A 235 10.00 23.67 7.66
C LEU A 235 8.78 23.84 6.75
N VAL A 236 7.71 24.44 7.25
CA VAL A 236 6.54 24.81 6.46
C VAL A 236 6.53 26.32 6.30
N LEU A 237 6.48 26.80 5.06
CA LEU A 237 6.32 28.21 4.72
C LEU A 237 4.91 28.44 4.27
N ILE A 238 4.23 29.45 4.82
CA ILE A 238 2.82 29.72 4.63
C ILE A 238 2.64 31.17 4.18
N GLN A 239 1.95 31.37 3.05
CA GLN A 239 1.41 32.66 2.62
C GLN A 239 -0.08 32.68 2.93
N GLN A 240 -0.51 33.64 3.72
CA GLN A 240 -1.94 33.82 4.04
C GLN A 240 -2.55 34.78 3.02
N GLU A 241 -3.48 34.30 2.20
CA GLU A 241 -4.20 35.11 1.22
C GLU A 241 -5.37 35.90 1.84
N ASN A 242 -6.08 35.27 2.79
CA ASN A 242 -7.16 35.89 3.59
C ASN A 242 -7.36 35.12 4.90
N GLU A 243 -8.36 35.47 5.74
CA GLU A 243 -8.61 34.81 7.03
C GLU A 243 -8.95 33.31 6.92
N GLU A 244 -9.42 32.85 5.75
CA GLU A 244 -9.91 31.48 5.56
C GLU A 244 -9.00 30.66 4.63
N TYR A 245 -8.11 31.28 3.86
CA TYR A 245 -7.30 30.61 2.85
C TYR A 245 -5.81 30.95 2.96
N SER A 246 -4.99 29.90 2.99
CA SER A 246 -3.53 30.00 2.98
C SER A 246 -2.92 28.95 2.04
N ILE A 247 -1.80 29.30 1.44
CA ILE A 247 -0.98 28.38 0.64
C ILE A 247 0.27 28.05 1.43
N SER A 248 0.63 26.77 1.52
CA SER A 248 1.81 26.33 2.24
C SER A 248 2.75 25.51 1.37
N ARG A 249 4.02 25.54 1.72
CA ARG A 249 5.09 24.69 1.15
C ARG A 249 5.91 24.11 2.27
N LYS A 250 6.23 22.83 2.14
CA LYS A 250 6.94 22.05 3.15
C LYS A 250 8.33 21.66 2.64
N PHE A 251 9.34 21.80 3.48
CA PHE A 251 10.72 21.46 3.20
C PHE A 251 11.26 20.59 4.33
N ILE A 252 11.86 19.46 3.99
CA ILE A 252 12.50 18.58 4.96
C ILE A 252 13.82 19.22 5.40
N LEU A 253 14.08 19.21 6.71
CA LEU A 253 15.34 19.68 7.23
C LEU A 253 16.44 18.65 6.94
N PRO A 254 17.58 19.07 6.35
CA PRO A 254 18.76 18.22 6.27
C PRO A 254 19.28 17.94 7.69
N THR A 255 19.77 16.74 7.91
CA THR A 255 20.19 16.27 9.24
C THR A 255 21.69 16.04 9.32
N PRO A 256 22.34 16.33 10.46
CA PRO A 256 23.76 16.06 10.66
C PRO A 256 24.03 14.54 10.68
N LEU A 257 25.28 14.17 10.35
CA LEU A 257 25.71 12.77 10.32
C LEU A 257 25.59 12.07 11.68
N SER A 258 25.65 12.83 12.76
CA SER A 258 25.52 12.31 14.14
C SER A 258 24.19 11.63 14.42
N VAL A 259 23.11 12.01 13.71
CA VAL A 259 21.76 11.38 13.81
C VAL A 259 21.50 10.33 12.73
N ALA A 260 22.43 10.09 11.83
CA ALA A 260 22.31 9.06 10.82
C ALA A 260 22.26 7.65 11.44
N ASP A 261 21.38 6.81 10.89
CA ASP A 261 21.36 5.38 11.19
C ASP A 261 22.44 4.69 10.34
N ILE A 262 23.57 4.35 11.00
CA ILE A 262 24.66 3.62 10.38
C ILE A 262 24.75 2.25 11.02
N GLN A 263 24.50 1.22 10.23
CA GLN A 263 24.49 -0.18 10.65
C GLN A 263 25.64 -0.93 10.04
N PHE A 264 26.20 -1.88 10.82
CA PHE A 264 27.23 -2.81 10.39
C PHE A 264 26.67 -4.23 10.47
N LEU A 265 26.70 -4.92 9.36
CA LEU A 265 26.04 -6.20 9.17
C LEU A 265 27.08 -7.24 8.69
N PRO A 266 27.63 -8.06 9.59
CA PRO A 266 28.56 -9.12 9.21
C PRO A 266 27.87 -10.16 8.32
N GLU A 267 28.55 -10.62 7.27
CA GLU A 267 28.09 -11.72 6.45
C GLU A 267 27.94 -12.99 7.30
N GLY A 268 26.80 -13.65 7.24
CA GLY A 268 26.48 -14.80 8.07
C GLY A 268 25.83 -14.47 9.41
N GLY A 269 25.85 -13.20 9.84
CA GLY A 269 25.19 -12.68 11.06
C GLY A 269 26.18 -12.18 12.12
N ASP A 270 27.24 -12.91 12.41
CA ASP A 270 28.16 -12.62 13.51
C ASP A 270 29.59 -12.34 13.04
N LEU A 271 30.35 -11.54 13.82
CA LEU A 271 31.78 -11.34 13.67
C LEU A 271 32.53 -12.47 14.42
N ILE A 272 33.14 -13.37 13.69
CA ILE A 272 33.88 -14.50 14.28
C ILE A 272 35.37 -14.22 14.23
N ALA A 273 36.04 -14.28 15.38
CA ALA A 273 37.47 -14.05 15.48
C ALA A 273 38.33 -15.08 14.70
N GLY A 274 39.45 -14.60 14.16
CA GLY A 274 40.43 -15.44 13.48
C GLY A 274 40.12 -15.80 12.03
N PHE A 275 38.96 -15.40 11.48
CA PHE A 275 38.60 -15.58 10.08
C PHE A 275 38.40 -14.23 9.37
N PRO A 276 38.66 -14.15 8.05
CA PRO A 276 38.23 -12.99 7.28
C PRO A 276 36.71 -12.85 7.32
N ASN A 277 36.19 -11.75 7.85
CA ASN A 277 34.75 -11.42 7.88
C ASN A 277 34.49 -10.29 6.89
N ARG A 278 33.49 -10.42 6.04
CA ARG A 278 32.94 -9.32 5.24
C ARG A 278 31.86 -8.65 6.04
N VAL A 279 31.92 -7.33 6.19
CA VAL A 279 30.95 -6.51 6.91
C VAL A 279 30.32 -5.54 5.94
N ALA A 280 29.02 -5.63 5.77
CA ALA A 280 28.27 -4.65 5.01
C ALA A 280 27.94 -3.44 5.88
N VAL A 281 27.86 -2.27 5.25
CA VAL A 281 27.52 -1.00 5.88
C VAL A 281 26.29 -0.44 5.22
N ARG A 282 25.30 -0.05 6.03
CA ARG A 282 24.11 0.68 5.58
C ARG A 282 24.07 2.01 6.31
N ALA A 283 24.04 3.12 5.58
CA ALA A 283 23.97 4.48 6.12
C ALA A 283 22.76 5.21 5.54
N VAL A 284 21.82 5.57 6.39
CA VAL A 284 20.60 6.31 6.01
C VAL A 284 20.32 7.46 6.96
N SER A 285 19.64 8.48 6.47
CA SER A 285 19.11 9.58 7.26
C SER A 285 17.93 9.10 8.13
N PRO A 286 17.46 9.88 9.09
CA PRO A 286 16.23 9.63 9.81
C PRO A 286 14.98 9.56 8.91
N THR A 287 15.06 10.10 7.69
CA THR A 287 14.04 10.02 6.66
C THR A 287 14.10 8.72 5.87
N GLY A 288 15.16 7.92 6.04
CA GLY A 288 15.42 6.70 5.28
C GLY A 288 16.21 6.95 3.98
N ASP A 289 16.57 8.20 3.68
CA ASP A 289 17.34 8.52 2.49
C ASP A 289 18.79 8.03 2.62
N PRO A 290 19.39 7.52 1.53
CA PRO A 290 20.76 7.03 1.56
C PRO A 290 21.77 8.14 1.82
N ILE A 291 22.81 7.83 2.59
CA ILE A 291 23.90 8.75 2.88
C ILE A 291 25.21 8.17 2.38
N GLN A 292 25.92 8.95 1.56
CA GLN A 292 27.31 8.63 1.20
C GLN A 292 28.24 9.05 2.34
N VAL A 293 28.96 8.07 2.89
CA VAL A 293 29.94 8.30 3.95
C VAL A 293 31.28 7.64 3.62
N LYS A 294 32.36 8.21 4.16
CA LYS A 294 33.68 7.58 4.18
C LYS A 294 34.01 7.19 5.61
N GLY A 295 34.35 5.93 5.82
CA GLY A 295 34.69 5.37 7.11
C GLY A 295 36.10 4.84 7.14
N SER A 296 36.72 4.85 8.33
CA SER A 296 38.02 4.25 8.59
C SER A 296 37.99 3.46 9.89
N ILE A 297 38.74 2.35 9.91
CA ILE A 297 38.90 1.44 11.06
C ILE A 297 40.39 1.35 11.34
N ALA A 298 40.80 1.71 12.55
CA ALA A 298 42.17 1.47 12.98
C ALA A 298 42.33 -0.01 13.36
N LEU A 299 43.17 -0.73 12.67
CA LEU A 299 43.63 -2.09 12.97
C LEU A 299 45.00 -1.98 13.62
N SER A 300 45.54 -3.10 14.16
CA SER A 300 46.81 -3.09 14.87
C SER A 300 47.98 -2.58 14.01
N ASP A 301 48.00 -2.91 12.74
CA ASP A 301 49.13 -2.66 11.83
C ASP A 301 48.77 -1.71 10.65
N GLU A 302 47.48 -1.43 10.42
CA GLU A 302 47.02 -0.62 9.29
C GLU A 302 45.67 0.09 9.60
N THR A 303 45.36 1.09 8.80
CA THR A 303 44.02 1.68 8.78
C THR A 303 43.28 1.21 7.55
N LEU A 304 42.11 0.58 7.74
CA LEU A 304 41.23 0.13 6.68
C LEU A 304 40.24 1.25 6.35
N GLU A 305 40.24 1.69 5.11
CA GLU A 305 39.26 2.68 4.62
C GLU A 305 38.17 2.03 3.76
N PHE A 306 36.96 2.56 3.83
CA PHE A 306 35.83 2.16 2.99
C PHE A 306 34.89 3.33 2.74
N SER A 307 33.97 3.18 1.79
CA SER A 307 32.91 4.16 1.51
C SER A 307 31.60 3.49 1.17
N THR A 308 30.50 4.20 1.41
CA THR A 308 29.20 3.81 0.87
C THR A 308 28.96 4.45 -0.50
N ASN A 309 28.14 3.80 -1.32
CA ASN A 309 27.73 4.26 -2.65
C ASN A 309 26.52 5.24 -2.57
N GLU A 310 25.96 5.60 -3.71
CA GLU A 310 24.77 6.47 -3.81
C GLU A 310 23.53 5.91 -3.12
N SER A 311 23.45 4.60 -2.95
CA SER A 311 22.37 3.94 -2.19
C SER A 311 22.67 3.83 -0.69
N GLY A 312 23.73 4.48 -0.19
CA GLY A 312 24.12 4.42 1.21
C GLY A 312 24.69 3.08 1.66
N LEU A 313 25.09 2.22 0.70
CA LEU A 313 25.58 0.86 0.96
C LEU A 313 27.06 0.73 0.65
N GLY A 314 27.76 -0.03 1.49
CA GLY A 314 29.17 -0.33 1.31
C GLY A 314 29.56 -1.65 1.96
N SER A 315 30.80 -2.10 1.79
CA SER A 315 31.34 -3.23 2.53
C SER A 315 32.85 -3.15 2.65
N PHE A 316 33.37 -3.79 3.67
CA PHE A 316 34.79 -4.00 3.89
C PHE A 316 35.03 -5.39 4.46
N SER A 317 36.30 -5.86 4.43
CA SER A 317 36.66 -7.16 4.99
C SER A 317 37.91 -7.03 5.86
N PHE A 318 37.89 -7.70 7.01
CA PHE A 318 39.02 -7.76 7.92
C PHE A 318 38.98 -9.02 8.75
N THR A 319 40.08 -9.34 9.46
CA THR A 319 40.15 -10.49 10.37
C THR A 319 40.14 -9.99 11.82
N PRO A 320 38.96 -10.05 12.52
CA PRO A 320 38.90 -9.63 13.92
C PRO A 320 39.70 -10.54 14.84
N GLN A 321 40.27 -9.96 15.88
CA GLN A 321 41.04 -10.69 16.89
C GLN A 321 40.19 -10.99 18.13
N VAL A 322 40.52 -12.07 18.81
CA VAL A 322 39.87 -12.53 20.04
C VAL A 322 39.94 -11.41 21.11
N GLY A 323 38.79 -11.02 21.68
CA GLY A 323 38.73 -10.07 22.78
C GLY A 323 38.86 -8.60 22.37
N GLU A 324 39.08 -8.30 21.09
CA GLU A 324 39.18 -6.92 20.59
C GLU A 324 37.80 -6.32 20.28
N SER A 325 37.72 -4.98 20.37
CA SER A 325 36.57 -4.19 19.98
C SER A 325 37.00 -3.14 18.97
N TYR A 326 36.21 -2.95 17.94
CA TYR A 326 36.55 -2.08 16.84
C TYR A 326 35.55 -0.91 16.73
N ASN A 327 36.09 0.29 16.50
CA ASN A 327 35.29 1.47 16.21
C ASN A 327 35.57 1.98 14.80
N VAL A 328 34.54 2.43 14.15
CA VAL A 328 34.61 3.08 12.85
C VAL A 328 34.50 4.56 13.04
N GLN A 329 35.42 5.29 12.45
CA GLN A 329 35.38 6.75 12.37
C GLN A 329 34.82 7.15 11.00
N PHE A 330 33.77 7.94 11.00
CA PHE A 330 33.19 8.56 9.82
C PHE A 330 33.54 10.03 9.76
N ASN A 331 33.89 10.51 8.57
CA ASN A 331 34.16 11.93 8.29
C ASN A 331 33.25 12.40 7.18
N LYS A 332 32.46 13.46 7.43
CA LYS A 332 31.62 14.14 6.43
C LYS A 332 31.45 15.60 6.83
N ASP A 333 31.70 16.53 5.91
CA ASP A 333 31.45 17.96 6.09
C ASP A 333 32.02 18.57 7.40
N ASN A 334 33.24 18.13 7.78
CA ASN A 334 33.93 18.47 9.06
C ASN A 334 33.31 17.85 10.34
N GLU A 335 32.30 16.99 10.21
CA GLU A 335 31.85 16.18 11.33
C GLU A 335 32.66 14.89 11.44
N ILE A 336 32.96 14.48 12.67
CA ILE A 336 33.58 13.19 13.00
C ILE A 336 32.61 12.42 13.89
N VAL A 337 32.17 11.27 13.42
CA VAL A 337 31.27 10.39 14.16
C VAL A 337 31.93 9.05 14.37
N LEU A 338 31.91 8.56 15.62
CA LEU A 338 32.39 7.22 15.99
C LEU A 338 31.21 6.28 16.19
N LYS A 339 31.26 5.13 15.57
CA LYS A 339 30.30 4.04 15.74
C LYS A 339 31.05 2.74 16.02
N SER A 340 30.55 1.92 16.94
CA SER A 340 31.18 0.62 17.28
C SER A 340 30.68 -0.47 16.32
N LEU A 341 31.59 -1.37 15.93
CA LEU A 341 31.22 -2.61 15.25
C LEU A 341 30.48 -3.56 16.20
N PRO A 342 29.75 -4.55 15.70
CA PRO A 342 29.22 -5.64 16.48
C PRO A 342 30.31 -6.34 17.29
N LYS A 343 29.90 -6.98 18.40
CA LYS A 343 30.83 -7.70 19.26
C LYS A 343 31.49 -8.86 18.51
N VAL A 344 32.80 -8.98 18.67
CA VAL A 344 33.56 -10.13 18.17
C VAL A 344 33.31 -11.34 19.04
N LEU A 345 32.95 -12.47 18.42
CA LEU A 345 32.73 -13.76 19.09
C LEU A 345 33.94 -14.69 18.92
N ASP A 346 34.29 -15.37 20.00
CA ASP A 346 35.42 -16.33 20.02
C ASP A 346 35.01 -17.70 19.49
N SER A 347 33.69 -17.98 19.41
CA SER A 347 33.14 -19.23 18.93
C SER A 347 31.97 -18.96 18.02
N GLY A 348 31.80 -19.75 16.96
CA GLY A 348 30.69 -19.60 16.02
C GLY A 348 31.05 -20.09 14.63
N VAL A 349 30.19 -19.78 13.69
CA VAL A 349 30.32 -20.12 12.27
C VAL A 349 30.42 -18.85 11.44
N ASN A 350 31.54 -18.68 10.75
CA ASN A 350 31.68 -17.65 9.71
C ASN A 350 31.26 -18.26 8.37
N LEU A 351 30.20 -17.67 7.79
CA LEU A 351 29.62 -18.10 6.51
C LEU A 351 29.93 -17.05 5.44
N THR A 352 30.62 -17.45 4.39
CA THR A 352 30.91 -16.60 3.23
C THR A 352 30.34 -17.24 1.98
N VAL A 353 29.61 -16.48 1.17
CA VAL A 353 28.99 -16.98 -0.06
C VAL A 353 29.38 -16.14 -1.27
N ASP A 354 30.13 -16.76 -2.20
CA ASP A 354 30.42 -16.16 -3.51
C ASP A 354 29.37 -16.61 -4.53
N ASN A 355 28.45 -15.71 -4.83
CA ASN A 355 27.36 -15.88 -5.79
C ASN A 355 27.59 -15.09 -7.09
N LEU A 356 28.71 -14.40 -7.24
CA LEU A 356 28.97 -13.57 -8.43
C LEU A 356 29.46 -14.40 -9.62
N LYS A 357 29.94 -15.62 -9.39
CA LYS A 357 30.38 -16.52 -10.47
C LYS A 357 29.22 -17.07 -11.26
N GLU A 358 29.41 -17.14 -12.57
CA GLU A 358 28.40 -17.69 -13.48
C GLU A 358 28.20 -19.21 -13.20
N GLY A 359 26.94 -19.65 -13.20
CA GLY A 359 26.50 -21.04 -13.09
C GLY A 359 26.66 -21.69 -11.73
N VAL A 360 27.42 -21.11 -10.80
CA VAL A 360 27.71 -21.74 -9.50
C VAL A 360 27.63 -20.76 -8.33
N VAL A 361 27.22 -21.28 -7.18
CA VAL A 361 27.34 -20.63 -5.87
C VAL A 361 28.42 -21.38 -5.07
N ASN A 362 29.45 -20.66 -4.60
CA ASN A 362 30.46 -21.24 -3.72
C ASN A 362 30.16 -20.83 -2.27
N VAL A 363 30.05 -21.80 -1.40
CA VAL A 363 29.80 -21.60 0.03
C VAL A 363 31.03 -22.00 0.80
N LEU A 364 31.56 -21.10 1.61
CA LEU A 364 32.67 -21.36 2.55
C LEU A 364 32.15 -21.24 3.97
N ILE A 365 32.38 -22.26 4.79
CA ILE A 365 31.93 -22.34 6.18
C ILE A 365 33.18 -22.56 7.02
N GLN A 366 33.45 -21.65 7.95
CA GLN A 366 34.59 -21.70 8.86
C GLN A 366 34.05 -21.70 10.31
N ALA A 367 34.42 -22.74 11.06
CA ALA A 367 33.92 -22.90 12.43
C ALA A 367 35.06 -22.73 13.44
N SER A 368 34.85 -21.86 14.41
CA SER A 368 35.75 -21.67 15.56
C SER A 368 35.13 -22.26 16.82
N ASN A 369 35.89 -23.02 17.58
CA ASN A 369 35.43 -23.59 18.86
C ASN A 369 34.10 -24.35 18.72
N PHE A 370 33.96 -25.20 17.70
CA PHE A 370 32.71 -25.89 17.34
C PHE A 370 32.07 -26.65 18.52
N ASN A 371 32.88 -27.14 19.47
CA ASN A 371 32.37 -27.81 20.67
C ASN A 371 31.46 -26.98 21.55
N ALA A 372 31.44 -25.65 21.34
CA ALA A 372 30.53 -24.75 22.07
C ALA A 372 29.09 -24.86 21.59
N PHE A 373 28.86 -25.34 20.34
CA PHE A 373 27.54 -25.36 19.74
C PHE A 373 27.20 -26.66 18.98
N SER A 374 28.17 -27.56 18.75
CA SER A 374 27.91 -28.86 18.12
C SER A 374 28.72 -29.96 18.77
N ALA A 375 28.08 -30.82 19.57
CA ALA A 375 28.75 -31.95 20.25
C ALA A 375 29.23 -33.02 19.27
N SER A 376 28.61 -33.19 18.11
CA SER A 376 29.01 -34.15 17.06
C SER A 376 30.05 -33.58 16.10
N GLY A 377 30.25 -32.27 16.08
CA GLY A 377 31.05 -31.60 15.04
C GLY A 377 30.45 -31.68 13.66
N GLU A 378 29.19 -32.09 13.53
CA GLU A 378 28.40 -32.12 12.29
C GLU A 378 27.45 -30.94 12.22
N GLY A 379 27.04 -30.56 11.02
CA GLY A 379 26.01 -29.57 10.72
C GLY A 379 25.28 -29.89 9.43
N LEU A 380 24.26 -29.07 9.12
CA LEU A 380 23.49 -29.18 7.89
C LEU A 380 23.48 -27.84 7.16
N LEU A 381 23.90 -27.87 5.91
CA LEU A 381 23.77 -26.75 4.99
C LEU A 381 22.46 -26.91 4.22
N VAL A 382 21.59 -25.90 4.24
CA VAL A 382 20.33 -25.88 3.50
C VAL A 382 20.24 -24.62 2.66
N VAL A 383 19.81 -24.76 1.40
CA VAL A 383 19.50 -23.62 0.53
C VAL A 383 18.07 -23.76 0.03
N HIS A 384 17.26 -22.73 0.27
CA HIS A 384 15.86 -22.75 -0.13
C HIS A 384 15.37 -21.38 -0.61
N ALA A 385 14.26 -21.38 -1.34
CA ALA A 385 13.49 -20.18 -1.68
C ALA A 385 12.06 -20.36 -1.18
N ARG A 386 11.63 -19.55 -0.21
CA ARG A 386 10.26 -19.58 0.34
C ARG A 386 9.78 -20.99 0.75
N GLY A 387 10.61 -21.74 1.48
CA GLY A 387 10.33 -23.10 1.90
C GLY A 387 10.65 -24.19 0.84
N ARG A 388 10.81 -23.85 -0.42
CA ARG A 388 11.20 -24.82 -1.45
C ARG A 388 12.70 -25.09 -1.37
N VAL A 389 13.08 -26.24 -0.82
CA VAL A 389 14.49 -26.66 -0.67
C VAL A 389 15.07 -27.02 -2.04
N GLY A 390 16.14 -26.28 -2.43
CA GLY A 390 16.89 -26.50 -3.67
C GLY A 390 18.19 -27.31 -3.46
N HIS A 391 18.80 -27.18 -2.27
CA HIS A 391 20.01 -27.90 -1.92
C HIS A 391 20.06 -28.22 -0.42
N MET A 392 20.56 -29.41 -0.08
CA MET A 392 20.80 -29.82 1.29
C MET A 392 22.05 -30.72 1.36
N GLN A 393 22.97 -30.41 2.29
CA GLN A 393 24.24 -31.12 2.41
C GLN A 393 24.69 -31.17 3.87
N LYS A 394 25.12 -32.36 4.31
CA LYS A 394 25.86 -32.53 5.58
C LYS A 394 27.23 -31.87 5.51
N ILE A 395 27.62 -31.18 6.55
CA ILE A 395 28.90 -30.50 6.67
C ILE A 395 29.62 -30.92 7.92
N ASN A 396 30.97 -30.86 7.88
CA ASN A 396 31.82 -31.19 9.00
C ASN A 396 32.38 -29.90 9.64
N LEU A 397 31.80 -29.49 10.74
CA LEU A 397 32.24 -28.30 11.51
C LEU A 397 33.53 -28.56 12.28
N SER A 398 33.80 -29.83 12.66
CA SER A 398 35.02 -30.21 13.41
C SER A 398 36.28 -30.11 12.57
N ALA A 399 36.16 -30.08 11.25
CA ALA A 399 37.30 -29.88 10.35
C ALA A 399 37.78 -28.41 10.35
N GLY A 400 37.08 -27.49 11.04
CA GLY A 400 37.39 -26.07 11.06
C GLY A 400 37.02 -25.33 9.77
N VAL A 401 37.11 -25.97 8.61
CA VAL A 401 36.72 -25.44 7.30
C VAL A 401 35.92 -26.48 6.52
N SER A 402 34.77 -26.09 6.04
CA SER A 402 33.88 -26.86 5.18
C SER A 402 33.38 -25.99 4.03
N GLY A 403 32.82 -26.60 3.00
CA GLY A 403 32.23 -25.82 1.91
C GLY A 403 31.38 -26.64 0.98
N ALA A 404 30.68 -25.93 0.11
CA ALA A 404 29.83 -26.50 -0.92
C ALA A 404 30.00 -25.72 -2.24
N ARG A 405 29.85 -26.43 -3.35
CA ARG A 405 29.73 -25.83 -4.69
C ARG A 405 28.40 -26.27 -5.28
N ILE A 406 27.48 -25.32 -5.39
CA ILE A 406 26.10 -25.58 -5.74
C ILE A 406 25.82 -25.04 -7.15
N GLN A 407 25.21 -25.84 -8.02
CA GLN A 407 24.84 -25.40 -9.35
C GLN A 407 23.61 -24.49 -9.26
N LYS A 408 23.68 -23.26 -9.83
CA LYS A 408 22.55 -22.30 -9.82
C LYS A 408 21.29 -22.87 -10.47
N ALA A 409 21.42 -23.73 -11.46
CA ALA A 409 20.29 -24.41 -12.11
C ALA A 409 19.45 -25.31 -11.19
N GLN A 410 19.96 -25.68 -10.02
CA GLN A 410 19.21 -26.44 -9.00
C GLN A 410 18.38 -25.54 -8.08
N LEU A 411 18.65 -24.23 -8.08
CA LEU A 411 18.04 -23.27 -7.19
C LEU A 411 16.91 -22.53 -7.89
N ALA A 412 15.93 -22.10 -7.14
CA ALA A 412 14.85 -21.31 -7.70
C ALA A 412 15.32 -19.89 -8.08
N PRO A 413 14.83 -19.30 -9.19
CA PRO A 413 15.10 -17.91 -9.52
C PRO A 413 14.60 -16.94 -8.44
N GLY A 414 15.33 -15.84 -8.22
CA GLY A 414 15.06 -14.87 -7.17
C GLY A 414 15.87 -15.09 -5.92
N ILE A 415 15.38 -14.65 -4.77
CA ILE A 415 16.09 -14.74 -3.50
C ILE A 415 16.04 -16.15 -2.94
N ASN A 416 17.21 -16.67 -2.60
CA ASN A 416 17.39 -17.92 -1.85
C ASN A 416 18.12 -17.63 -0.54
N GLN A 417 17.81 -18.37 0.50
CA GLN A 417 18.48 -18.34 1.79
C GLN A 417 19.41 -19.53 1.94
N VAL A 418 20.65 -19.26 2.30
CA VAL A 418 21.67 -20.24 2.65
C VAL A 418 21.74 -20.24 4.17
N THR A 419 21.43 -21.38 4.81
CA THR A 419 21.42 -21.53 6.27
C THR A 419 22.29 -22.71 6.69
N VAL A 420 23.12 -22.49 7.69
CA VAL A 420 23.89 -23.53 8.37
C VAL A 420 23.22 -23.84 9.70
N PHE A 421 22.84 -25.10 9.89
CA PHE A 421 22.21 -25.58 11.12
C PHE A 421 23.15 -26.43 11.96
N GLU A 422 23.01 -26.34 13.28
CA GLU A 422 23.46 -27.37 14.17
C GLU A 422 22.47 -28.57 14.17
N PRO A 423 22.87 -29.77 14.66
CA PRO A 423 21.98 -30.94 14.63
C PRO A 423 20.68 -30.80 15.39
N SER A 424 20.57 -29.90 16.37
CA SER A 424 19.35 -29.60 17.11
C SER A 424 18.28 -28.90 16.25
N GLY A 425 18.73 -28.21 15.19
CA GLY A 425 17.90 -27.41 14.28
C GLY A 425 17.99 -25.91 14.51
N THR A 426 18.93 -25.46 15.38
CA THR A 426 19.19 -24.03 15.55
C THR A 426 20.01 -23.49 14.37
N PRO A 427 19.62 -22.41 13.71
CA PRO A 427 20.44 -21.74 12.71
C PRO A 427 21.69 -21.14 13.33
N LEU A 428 22.86 -21.44 12.75
CA LEU A 428 24.16 -20.93 13.20
C LEU A 428 24.62 -19.72 12.38
N ALA A 429 24.32 -19.68 11.10
CA ALA A 429 24.64 -18.59 10.19
C ALA A 429 23.70 -18.59 8.98
N GLU A 430 23.36 -17.41 8.50
CA GLU A 430 22.42 -17.25 7.39
C GLU A 430 22.89 -16.20 6.39
N ARG A 431 22.59 -16.42 5.10
CA ARG A 431 22.95 -15.52 4.01
C ARG A 431 21.93 -15.59 2.88
N LEU A 432 21.44 -14.44 2.44
CA LEU A 432 20.59 -14.33 1.26
C LEU A 432 21.43 -14.22 0.00
N ILE A 433 21.05 -14.92 -1.06
CA ILE A 433 21.64 -14.85 -2.39
C ILE A 433 20.58 -14.66 -3.46
N PHE A 434 20.93 -14.06 -4.58
CA PHE A 434 20.04 -13.89 -5.73
C PHE A 434 20.42 -14.84 -6.86
N ILE A 435 19.45 -15.58 -7.37
CA ILE A 435 19.62 -16.47 -8.52
C ILE A 435 18.92 -15.82 -9.72
N PRO A 436 19.66 -15.46 -10.79
CA PRO A 436 19.07 -14.92 -12.01
C PRO A 436 18.10 -15.88 -12.67
N GLN A 437 17.13 -15.35 -13.41
CA GLN A 437 16.21 -16.14 -14.22
C GLN A 437 16.79 -16.37 -15.61
N ASP A 438 17.01 -17.63 -16.01
CA ASP A 438 17.65 -17.97 -17.29
C ASP A 438 16.75 -17.73 -18.50
N ASN A 439 15.46 -18.01 -18.41
CA ASN A 439 14.50 -17.92 -19.52
C ASN A 439 13.77 -16.56 -19.52
N LYS A 440 14.43 -15.50 -20.02
CA LYS A 440 13.80 -14.17 -20.16
C LYS A 440 13.08 -14.04 -21.49
N LEU A 441 11.95 -13.37 -21.47
CA LEU A 441 11.28 -12.89 -22.67
C LEU A 441 11.75 -11.47 -22.96
N ASN A 442 12.08 -11.19 -24.23
CA ASN A 442 12.47 -9.85 -24.64
C ASN A 442 11.24 -9.11 -25.15
N LEU A 443 10.84 -8.10 -24.40
CA LEU A 443 9.78 -7.18 -24.77
C LEU A 443 10.37 -6.04 -25.58
N SER A 444 9.86 -5.81 -26.77
CA SER A 444 10.29 -4.75 -27.66
C SER A 444 9.11 -3.91 -28.17
N LEU A 445 9.39 -2.65 -28.48
CA LEU A 445 8.42 -1.70 -29.03
C LEU A 445 8.94 -1.21 -30.38
N ASP A 446 8.12 -1.37 -31.42
CA ASP A 446 8.36 -0.82 -32.74
C ASP A 446 7.36 0.33 -33.00
N PRO A 447 7.78 1.58 -32.86
CA PRO A 447 6.89 2.73 -33.04
C PRO A 447 6.62 3.05 -34.51
N GLY A 448 7.32 2.38 -35.45
CA GLY A 448 7.22 2.71 -36.88
C GLY A 448 7.50 4.19 -37.17
N ASN A 449 6.60 4.84 -37.90
CA ASN A 449 6.66 6.29 -38.12
C ASN A 449 6.02 7.03 -36.93
N VAL A 450 6.83 7.69 -36.13
CA VAL A 450 6.37 8.49 -35.00
C VAL A 450 5.71 9.77 -35.51
N ASN A 451 4.45 9.96 -35.18
CA ASN A 451 3.71 11.17 -35.51
C ASN A 451 3.60 12.07 -34.26
N LEU A 452 4.25 13.23 -34.29
CA LEU A 452 4.21 14.22 -33.20
C LEU A 452 3.30 15.42 -33.49
N THR A 453 2.52 15.38 -34.62
CA THR A 453 1.58 16.46 -34.91
C THR A 453 0.43 16.48 -33.87
N ALA A 454 -0.09 17.68 -33.60
CA ALA A 454 -1.27 17.83 -32.75
C ALA A 454 -2.41 16.92 -33.24
N ARG A 455 -2.98 16.12 -32.31
CA ARG A 455 -4.04 15.12 -32.60
C ARG A 455 -3.67 14.07 -33.64
N GLY A 456 -2.38 13.93 -33.97
CA GLY A 456 -1.91 12.96 -34.90
C GLY A 456 -2.14 11.53 -34.43
N LYS A 457 -2.50 10.64 -35.38
CA LYS A 457 -2.66 9.21 -35.09
C LYS A 457 -1.31 8.52 -35.08
N ASN A 458 -1.07 7.67 -34.11
CA ASN A 458 0.03 6.72 -34.02
C ASN A 458 -0.51 5.29 -34.03
N SER A 459 0.26 4.37 -34.64
CA SER A 459 -0.03 2.93 -34.63
C SER A 459 1.30 2.19 -34.44
N TRP A 460 1.48 1.62 -33.26
CA TRP A 460 2.72 1.02 -32.83
C TRP A 460 2.56 -0.48 -32.60
N LYS A 461 3.66 -1.22 -32.65
CA LYS A 461 3.68 -2.66 -32.44
C LYS A 461 4.53 -3.00 -31.23
N VAL A 462 3.94 -3.73 -30.32
CA VAL A 462 4.65 -4.36 -29.20
C VAL A 462 4.92 -5.80 -29.57
N ARG A 463 6.18 -6.25 -29.43
CA ARG A 463 6.58 -7.62 -29.75
C ARG A 463 7.19 -8.29 -28.53
N MET A 464 6.89 -9.58 -28.42
CA MET A 464 7.50 -10.45 -27.43
C MET A 464 8.38 -11.46 -28.17
N ASP A 465 9.71 -11.27 -28.02
CA ASP A 465 10.70 -12.17 -28.63
C ASP A 465 11.15 -13.20 -27.59
N GLY A 466 11.17 -14.45 -28.00
CA GLY A 466 11.56 -15.57 -27.18
C GLY A 466 10.83 -16.85 -27.56
N GLU A 467 11.45 -17.98 -27.29
CA GLU A 467 10.81 -19.29 -27.52
C GLU A 467 9.61 -19.46 -26.60
N SER A 468 8.51 -19.97 -27.15
CA SER A 468 7.29 -20.36 -26.40
C SER A 468 6.52 -19.25 -25.69
N PHE A 469 6.41 -18.03 -26.24
CA PHE A 469 5.41 -17.09 -25.74
C PHE A 469 4.00 -17.58 -26.12
N GLU A 470 3.18 -17.87 -25.12
CA GLU A 470 1.82 -18.36 -25.28
C GLU A 470 0.77 -17.39 -24.71
N GLY A 471 1.14 -16.11 -24.65
CA GLY A 471 0.32 -15.07 -24.05
C GLY A 471 0.64 -14.80 -22.60
N GLY A 472 0.06 -13.73 -22.07
CA GLY A 472 0.26 -13.25 -20.69
C GLY A 472 -0.51 -11.97 -20.47
N PHE A 473 -0.37 -11.45 -19.27
CA PHE A 473 -0.97 -10.18 -18.87
C PHE A 473 0.11 -9.11 -18.92
N TYR A 474 -0.06 -8.16 -19.81
CA TYR A 474 0.84 -7.02 -19.99
C TYR A 474 0.02 -5.75 -20.07
N SER A 475 0.35 -4.78 -19.26
CA SER A 475 -0.26 -3.45 -19.28
C SER A 475 0.67 -2.45 -19.93
N MET A 476 0.09 -1.41 -20.54
CA MET A 476 0.83 -0.37 -21.25
C MET A 476 0.28 1.00 -20.95
N ALA A 477 1.18 1.92 -20.61
CA ALA A 477 0.92 3.35 -20.52
C ALA A 477 1.72 4.09 -21.59
N ILE A 478 1.09 5.02 -22.30
CA ILE A 478 1.77 6.02 -23.14
C ILE A 478 1.35 7.38 -22.63
N THR A 479 2.30 8.16 -22.17
CA THR A 479 2.08 9.50 -21.65
C THR A 479 2.85 10.52 -22.47
N ASP A 480 2.39 11.76 -22.45
CA ASP A 480 3.21 12.89 -22.86
C ASP A 480 4.31 13.07 -21.82
N ALA A 481 5.58 12.97 -22.24
CA ALA A 481 6.72 13.01 -21.34
C ALA A 481 6.83 14.35 -20.57
N ASN A 482 6.39 15.44 -21.19
CA ASN A 482 6.37 16.77 -20.57
C ASN A 482 5.18 16.92 -19.58
N GLU A 483 4.09 16.19 -19.83
CA GLU A 483 2.89 16.17 -19.00
C GLU A 483 2.90 15.02 -17.96
N SER A 484 3.98 14.25 -17.90
CA SER A 484 4.18 13.17 -16.92
C SER A 484 5.62 13.20 -16.38
N PRO A 485 6.00 14.31 -15.73
CA PRO A 485 7.31 14.42 -15.12
C PRO A 485 7.47 13.39 -14.02
N GLY A 486 8.70 12.88 -13.85
CA GLY A 486 9.01 11.87 -12.84
C GLY A 486 8.94 10.44 -13.36
N SER A 487 9.30 9.52 -12.50
CA SER A 487 9.38 8.09 -12.80
C SER A 487 9.17 7.31 -11.52
N PHE A 488 8.65 6.08 -11.63
CA PHE A 488 8.60 5.18 -10.48
C PHE A 488 10.01 4.69 -10.12
N ALA A 489 10.29 4.58 -8.83
CA ALA A 489 11.52 3.96 -8.35
C ALA A 489 11.55 2.44 -8.62
N SER A 490 10.38 1.80 -8.62
CA SER A 490 10.17 0.37 -8.76
C SER A 490 9.48 0.00 -10.07
N ASN A 491 9.70 -1.22 -10.53
CA ASN A 491 8.93 -1.86 -11.60
C ASN A 491 8.54 -3.29 -11.20
N ILE A 492 7.79 -3.99 -12.04
CA ILE A 492 7.31 -5.35 -11.75
C ILE A 492 8.47 -6.34 -11.49
N ILE A 493 9.63 -6.18 -12.16
CA ILE A 493 10.79 -7.06 -11.97
C ILE A 493 11.41 -6.80 -10.60
N SER A 494 11.77 -5.54 -10.32
CA SER A 494 12.41 -5.17 -9.05
C SER A 494 11.51 -5.52 -7.87
N TYR A 495 10.21 -5.28 -7.98
CA TYR A 495 9.27 -5.58 -6.91
C TYR A 495 9.13 -7.08 -6.65
N LEU A 496 8.76 -7.88 -7.66
CA LEU A 496 8.49 -9.29 -7.46
C LEU A 496 9.75 -10.11 -7.14
N LYS A 497 10.91 -9.71 -7.67
CA LYS A 497 12.17 -10.46 -7.49
C LYS A 497 13.00 -10.00 -6.30
N LEU A 498 12.80 -8.78 -5.79
CA LEU A 498 13.65 -8.22 -4.75
C LEU A 498 12.83 -7.56 -3.62
N GLU A 499 12.11 -6.48 -3.88
CA GLU A 499 11.50 -5.64 -2.85
C GLU A 499 10.44 -6.38 -2.03
N SER A 500 9.60 -7.20 -2.67
CA SER A 500 8.56 -7.99 -1.98
C SER A 500 9.09 -9.03 -1.00
N GLU A 501 10.38 -9.37 -1.08
CA GLU A 501 11.04 -10.40 -0.27
C GLU A 501 11.84 -9.80 0.89
N LEU A 502 12.29 -8.55 0.80
CA LEU A 502 13.23 -7.95 1.73
C LEU A 502 12.56 -6.97 2.69
N LYS A 503 13.10 -6.86 3.90
CA LYS A 503 12.69 -5.86 4.89
C LYS A 503 13.39 -4.52 4.63
N GLY A 504 12.62 -3.44 4.70
CA GLY A 504 13.12 -2.08 4.51
C GLY A 504 13.05 -1.59 3.06
N ALA A 505 13.24 -0.27 2.89
CA ALA A 505 13.19 0.36 1.58
C ALA A 505 14.52 0.19 0.82
N ILE A 506 14.44 -0.07 -0.46
CA ILE A 506 15.57 -0.15 -1.39
C ILE A 506 15.53 1.10 -2.26
N HIS A 507 16.65 1.81 -2.36
CA HIS A 507 16.74 3.01 -3.17
C HIS A 507 16.84 2.67 -4.66
N ASN A 508 15.94 3.24 -5.50
CA ASN A 508 15.85 3.05 -6.95
C ASN A 508 16.04 1.58 -7.42
N PRO A 509 15.26 0.64 -6.91
CA PRO A 509 15.48 -0.79 -7.16
C PRO A 509 15.33 -1.18 -8.63
N LYS A 510 14.58 -0.42 -9.46
CA LYS A 510 14.47 -0.68 -10.90
C LYS A 510 15.81 -0.58 -11.65
N ASP A 511 16.72 0.29 -11.19
CA ASP A 511 18.01 0.50 -11.86
C ASP A 511 18.91 -0.73 -11.77
N LEU A 512 18.70 -1.58 -10.77
CA LEU A 512 19.41 -2.86 -10.61
C LEU A 512 19.13 -3.84 -11.74
N PHE A 513 18.05 -3.63 -12.49
CA PHE A 513 17.59 -4.51 -13.57
C PHE A 513 17.56 -3.84 -14.94
N SER A 514 17.93 -2.57 -15.04
CA SER A 514 17.77 -1.76 -16.26
C SER A 514 18.67 -2.20 -17.43
N LYS A 515 19.86 -2.73 -17.14
CA LYS A 515 20.86 -3.22 -18.13
C LYS A 515 21.20 -4.70 -17.92
N GLY A 516 20.25 -5.48 -17.44
CA GLY A 516 20.47 -6.81 -16.88
C GLY A 516 20.62 -6.71 -15.35
N GLU A 517 20.73 -7.84 -14.66
CA GLU A 517 20.87 -7.84 -13.20
C GLU A 517 22.26 -7.34 -12.78
N ASN A 518 22.31 -6.25 -12.01
CA ASN A 518 23.54 -5.80 -11.36
C ASN A 518 23.82 -6.67 -10.12
N MET A 519 24.43 -7.81 -10.34
CA MET A 519 24.65 -8.83 -9.30
C MET A 519 25.46 -8.32 -8.12
N GLU A 520 26.44 -7.43 -8.32
CA GLU A 520 27.25 -6.88 -7.24
C GLU A 520 26.43 -5.94 -6.33
N ALA A 521 25.60 -5.08 -6.93
CA ALA A 521 24.73 -4.19 -6.17
C ALA A 521 23.61 -4.99 -5.46
N ILE A 522 23.01 -5.98 -6.12
CA ILE A 522 22.01 -6.88 -5.52
C ILE A 522 22.64 -7.66 -4.35
N ASP A 523 23.87 -8.20 -4.51
CA ASP A 523 24.56 -8.91 -3.43
C ASP A 523 24.79 -8.03 -2.20
N LEU A 524 25.17 -6.77 -2.41
CA LEU A 524 25.34 -5.79 -1.33
C LEU A 524 24.01 -5.47 -0.62
N ILE A 525 22.91 -5.37 -1.35
CA ILE A 525 21.58 -5.20 -0.77
C ILE A 525 21.22 -6.42 0.08
N LEU A 526 21.46 -7.63 -0.39
CA LEU A 526 21.17 -8.87 0.33
C LEU A 526 22.03 -9.10 1.57
N LEU A 527 23.16 -8.39 1.68
CA LEU A 527 23.95 -8.33 2.92
C LEU A 527 23.35 -7.40 3.96
N THR A 528 22.55 -6.41 3.53
CA THR A 528 22.08 -5.32 4.38
C THR A 528 20.59 -5.38 4.71
N HIS A 529 19.83 -6.23 4.01
CA HIS A 529 18.37 -6.37 4.19
C HIS A 529 18.02 -7.80 4.59
N GLY A 530 17.23 -7.96 5.64
CA GLY A 530 16.75 -9.26 6.10
C GLY A 530 15.60 -9.80 5.25
N TRP A 531 15.35 -11.10 5.32
CA TRP A 531 14.19 -11.71 4.67
C TRP A 531 12.91 -11.36 5.40
N ARG A 532 11.84 -11.10 4.66
CA ARG A 532 10.56 -10.62 5.18
C ARG A 532 9.62 -11.75 5.57
N ARG A 533 9.60 -12.84 4.82
CA ARG A 533 8.48 -13.78 4.76
C ARG A 533 8.73 -15.13 5.38
N PHE A 534 9.95 -15.55 5.61
CA PHE A 534 10.28 -16.88 6.08
C PHE A 534 11.10 -16.86 7.38
N ASP A 535 10.69 -17.68 8.34
CA ASP A 535 11.30 -17.79 9.66
C ASP A 535 11.46 -19.27 10.02
N TRP A 536 12.72 -19.73 10.08
CA TRP A 536 13.03 -21.12 10.37
C TRP A 536 12.50 -21.60 11.72
N GLU A 537 12.56 -20.79 12.77
CA GLU A 537 12.11 -21.21 14.11
C GLU A 537 10.63 -21.55 14.09
N LYS A 538 9.81 -20.68 13.49
CA LYS A 538 8.37 -20.90 13.35
C LYS A 538 8.05 -22.08 12.46
N VAL A 539 8.72 -22.19 11.31
CA VAL A 539 8.48 -23.29 10.36
C VAL A 539 8.83 -24.63 10.98
N LEU A 540 10.01 -24.75 11.63
CA LEU A 540 10.41 -26.00 12.28
C LEU A 540 9.56 -26.36 13.51
N ALA A 541 8.99 -25.36 14.19
CA ALA A 541 8.04 -25.57 15.27
C ALA A 541 6.64 -25.96 14.80
N GLY A 542 6.34 -25.82 13.49
CA GLY A 542 5.00 -25.95 12.94
C GLY A 542 4.06 -24.82 13.39
N GLU A 543 4.62 -23.68 13.83
CA GLU A 543 3.89 -22.50 14.29
C GLU A 543 3.62 -21.57 13.11
N PHE A 544 2.95 -22.07 12.11
CA PHE A 544 2.48 -21.27 11.00
C PHE A 544 0.98 -21.44 10.85
N GLY A 545 0.28 -20.37 10.70
CA GLY A 545 -1.16 -20.31 10.56
C GLY A 545 -1.57 -18.97 9.96
N ASN A 546 -2.70 -18.95 9.29
CA ASN A 546 -3.29 -17.75 8.77
C ASN A 546 -4.75 -17.66 9.25
N GLU A 547 -5.07 -16.62 9.98
CA GLU A 547 -6.46 -16.36 10.40
C GLU A 547 -7.33 -15.85 9.24
N HIS A 548 -6.68 -15.48 8.13
CA HIS A 548 -7.32 -14.99 6.93
C HIS A 548 -7.45 -16.13 5.92
N PHE A 549 -8.51 -16.14 5.15
CA PHE A 549 -8.79 -17.17 4.15
C PHE A 549 -8.62 -16.65 2.72
N ILE A 550 -8.50 -17.57 1.78
CA ILE A 550 -8.41 -17.26 0.34
C ILE A 550 -9.83 -16.96 -0.17
N GLU A 551 -10.07 -15.73 -0.61
CA GLU A 551 -11.38 -15.28 -1.09
C GLU A 551 -11.64 -15.72 -2.53
N GLN A 552 -12.76 -16.42 -2.76
CA GLN A 552 -13.22 -16.80 -4.10
C GLN A 552 -14.23 -15.80 -4.67
N GLY A 553 -14.78 -14.93 -3.84
CA GLY A 553 -15.73 -13.87 -4.17
C GLY A 553 -15.76 -12.80 -3.09
N ILE A 554 -16.72 -11.91 -3.16
CA ILE A 554 -16.98 -10.93 -2.10
C ILE A 554 -17.52 -11.67 -0.90
N ASN A 555 -16.91 -11.48 0.28
CA ASN A 555 -17.33 -12.14 1.51
C ASN A 555 -17.98 -11.14 2.46
N ILE A 556 -19.04 -11.58 3.14
CA ILE A 556 -19.71 -10.84 4.19
C ILE A 556 -19.52 -11.60 5.49
N THR A 557 -18.72 -11.07 6.37
CA THR A 557 -18.39 -11.70 7.65
C THR A 557 -18.86 -10.87 8.82
N GLY A 558 -19.19 -11.51 9.93
CA GLY A 558 -19.65 -10.81 11.12
C GLY A 558 -19.95 -11.72 12.29
N THR A 559 -20.49 -11.10 13.35
CA THR A 559 -20.86 -11.78 14.56
C THR A 559 -22.30 -11.42 14.95
N VAL A 560 -23.09 -12.43 15.20
CA VAL A 560 -24.43 -12.31 15.78
C VAL A 560 -24.30 -12.20 17.30
N LEU A 561 -24.90 -11.20 17.90
CA LEU A 561 -24.86 -10.91 19.33
C LEU A 561 -26.26 -10.86 19.93
N ALA A 562 -26.39 -11.17 21.23
CA ALA A 562 -27.65 -10.95 21.92
C ALA A 562 -27.88 -9.46 22.20
N LYS A 563 -29.08 -8.92 21.96
CA LYS A 563 -29.42 -7.49 22.17
C LYS A 563 -29.30 -7.02 23.63
N GLU A 564 -29.52 -7.90 24.62
CA GLU A 564 -29.51 -7.51 26.03
C GLU A 564 -28.42 -8.25 26.82
N LYS A 565 -27.60 -7.49 27.53
CA LYS A 565 -26.66 -8.03 28.54
C LYS A 565 -27.44 -8.73 29.66
N GLY A 566 -27.20 -9.99 29.86
CA GLY A 566 -27.80 -10.80 30.94
C GLY A 566 -28.90 -11.78 30.50
N ARG A 567 -29.34 -11.76 29.27
CA ARG A 567 -30.15 -12.84 28.69
C ARG A 567 -29.28 -14.02 28.29
N ARG A 568 -29.91 -15.19 28.08
CA ARG A 568 -29.23 -16.40 27.55
C ARG A 568 -28.48 -16.06 26.31
N GLY A 569 -27.22 -16.47 26.21
CA GLY A 569 -26.39 -16.28 25.03
C GLY A 569 -27.04 -16.85 23.74
N ILE A 570 -26.55 -16.45 22.61
CA ILE A 570 -26.92 -17.00 21.31
C ILE A 570 -26.71 -18.53 21.32
N SER A 571 -27.47 -19.24 20.53
CA SER A 571 -27.47 -20.73 20.50
C SER A 571 -27.17 -21.30 19.13
N GLY A 572 -26.75 -20.44 18.20
CA GLY A 572 -26.59 -20.79 16.80
C GLY A 572 -27.90 -20.70 16.00
N GLY A 573 -27.75 -20.50 14.73
CA GLY A 573 -28.85 -20.29 13.80
C GLY A 573 -28.36 -20.01 12.39
N SER A 574 -29.05 -19.13 11.67
CA SER A 574 -28.71 -18.77 10.31
C SER A 574 -28.74 -17.25 10.09
N VAL A 575 -27.86 -16.79 9.22
CA VAL A 575 -27.88 -15.45 8.61
C VAL A 575 -28.20 -15.64 7.13
N THR A 576 -29.28 -15.03 6.69
CA THR A 576 -29.67 -15.03 5.28
C THR A 576 -29.36 -13.66 4.69
N ALA A 577 -28.58 -13.64 3.62
CA ALA A 577 -28.31 -12.45 2.83
C ALA A 577 -29.20 -12.42 1.59
N PHE A 578 -29.87 -11.29 1.39
CA PHE A 578 -30.55 -10.98 0.15
C PHE A 578 -29.90 -9.74 -0.45
N LEU A 579 -29.35 -9.89 -1.65
CA LEU A 579 -28.73 -8.83 -2.40
C LEU A 579 -29.73 -8.28 -3.42
N LYS A 580 -30.05 -7.00 -3.30
CA LYS A 580 -30.95 -6.33 -4.22
C LYS A 580 -30.14 -5.49 -5.19
N GLY A 581 -30.05 -5.93 -6.44
CA GLY A 581 -29.28 -5.27 -7.49
C GLY A 581 -29.68 -5.74 -8.88
N LYS A 582 -28.75 -5.67 -9.84
CA LYS A 582 -28.95 -6.18 -11.20
C LYS A 582 -29.10 -7.71 -11.24
N SER A 583 -28.54 -8.39 -10.28
CA SER A 583 -28.74 -9.82 -9.99
C SER A 583 -29.29 -9.95 -8.56
N GLU A 584 -30.45 -10.56 -8.40
CA GLU A 584 -30.96 -10.88 -7.07
C GLU A 584 -30.30 -12.19 -6.62
N GLU A 585 -29.47 -12.10 -5.59
CA GLU A 585 -28.83 -13.27 -4.97
C GLU A 585 -29.37 -13.50 -3.56
N PHE A 586 -29.56 -14.76 -3.23
CA PHE A 586 -30.04 -15.20 -1.91
C PHE A 586 -29.08 -16.27 -1.40
N VAL A 587 -28.32 -15.92 -0.34
CA VAL A 587 -27.33 -16.80 0.26
C VAL A 587 -27.60 -16.95 1.76
N MET A 588 -27.44 -18.16 2.30
CA MET A 588 -27.63 -18.45 3.71
C MET A 588 -26.35 -19.03 4.30
N ALA A 589 -25.92 -18.48 5.42
CA ALA A 589 -24.84 -18.99 6.23
C ALA A 589 -25.35 -19.43 7.61
N GLU A 590 -24.74 -20.46 8.18
CA GLU A 590 -25.02 -20.88 9.55
C GLU A 590 -24.00 -20.25 10.51
N PHE A 591 -24.42 -20.01 11.75
CA PHE A 591 -23.55 -19.65 12.86
C PHE A 591 -23.80 -20.53 14.07
N THR A 592 -22.76 -20.72 14.89
CA THR A 592 -22.82 -21.49 16.15
C THR A 592 -23.05 -20.56 17.36
N ASP A 593 -22.85 -21.07 18.55
CA ASP A 593 -22.99 -20.33 19.82
C ASP A 593 -21.96 -19.19 20.01
N ASN A 594 -20.87 -19.18 19.21
CA ASN A 594 -19.92 -18.07 19.14
C ASN A 594 -20.42 -16.89 18.29
N GLY A 595 -21.49 -17.09 17.54
CA GLY A 595 -22.13 -16.09 16.67
C GLY A 595 -21.42 -15.75 15.37
N ARG A 596 -20.26 -16.31 15.10
CA ARG A 596 -19.52 -16.04 13.85
C ARG A 596 -20.22 -16.64 12.65
N PHE A 597 -20.35 -15.84 11.59
CA PHE A 597 -20.86 -16.30 10.30
C PHE A 597 -19.97 -15.76 9.16
N ILE A 598 -19.98 -16.48 8.06
CA ILE A 598 -19.33 -16.11 6.81
C ILE A 598 -20.30 -16.41 5.69
N ILE A 599 -20.64 -15.42 4.91
CA ILE A 599 -21.33 -15.56 3.62
C ILE A 599 -20.26 -15.31 2.57
N ASP A 600 -19.89 -16.35 1.86
CA ASP A 600 -18.76 -16.39 0.94
C ASP A 600 -19.18 -16.38 -0.53
N ASP A 601 -18.23 -16.17 -1.43
CA ASP A 601 -18.31 -16.32 -2.88
C ASP A 601 -19.39 -15.49 -3.58
N MET A 602 -19.78 -14.35 -2.99
CA MET A 602 -20.76 -13.47 -3.64
C MET A 602 -20.15 -12.76 -4.86
N ASP A 603 -20.90 -12.73 -5.95
CA ASP A 603 -20.48 -12.11 -7.22
C ASP A 603 -21.42 -10.98 -7.64
N PHE A 604 -21.12 -9.76 -7.19
CA PHE A 604 -21.85 -8.57 -7.57
C PHE A 604 -20.93 -7.35 -7.77
N GLN A 605 -21.38 -6.42 -8.57
CA GLN A 605 -20.64 -5.22 -8.93
C GLN A 605 -21.17 -3.99 -8.20
N ASP A 606 -20.27 -3.07 -7.92
CA ASP A 606 -20.52 -1.79 -7.28
C ASP A 606 -21.18 -1.92 -5.90
N THR A 607 -21.57 -0.82 -5.31
CA THR A 607 -22.27 -0.85 -4.02
C THR A 607 -23.71 -1.27 -4.23
N SER A 608 -24.09 -2.37 -3.63
CA SER A 608 -25.44 -2.95 -3.72
C SER A 608 -26.14 -2.95 -2.36
N GLN A 609 -27.45 -2.91 -2.39
CA GLN A 609 -28.24 -3.02 -1.18
C GLN A 609 -28.24 -4.46 -0.69
N LEU A 610 -27.81 -4.65 0.53
CA LEU A 610 -27.77 -5.94 1.22
C LEU A 610 -28.78 -5.94 2.37
N VAL A 611 -29.66 -6.93 2.38
CA VAL A 611 -30.59 -7.21 3.48
C VAL A 611 -30.13 -8.51 4.17
N LEU A 612 -29.79 -8.41 5.44
CA LEU A 612 -29.41 -9.58 6.25
C LEU A 612 -30.57 -9.92 7.20
N THR A 613 -31.00 -11.15 7.19
CA THR A 613 -32.00 -11.68 8.14
C THR A 613 -31.34 -12.69 9.04
N VAL A 614 -31.36 -12.44 10.34
CA VAL A 614 -30.72 -13.27 11.35
C VAL A 614 -31.80 -14.02 12.15
N GLN A 615 -31.66 -15.34 12.26
CA GLN A 615 -32.50 -16.20 13.07
C GLN A 615 -31.67 -17.04 14.04
N ASP A 616 -31.72 -16.71 15.33
CA ASP A 616 -31.17 -17.57 16.38
C ASP A 616 -32.23 -18.58 16.87
N ARG A 617 -31.85 -19.81 17.15
CA ARG A 617 -32.75 -20.90 17.60
C ARG A 617 -33.52 -20.61 18.89
N ARG A 618 -32.97 -19.74 19.76
CA ARG A 618 -33.56 -19.39 21.06
C ARG A 618 -34.07 -17.96 21.14
N LEU A 619 -33.28 -17.02 20.61
CA LEU A 619 -33.55 -15.59 20.78
C LEU A 619 -34.49 -15.04 19.71
N LYS A 620 -34.70 -15.81 18.60
CA LYS A 620 -35.48 -15.41 17.43
C LYS A 620 -35.03 -14.01 16.92
N GLU A 621 -35.78 -12.96 17.33
CA GLU A 621 -35.59 -11.58 16.84
C GLU A 621 -34.76 -10.69 17.80
N PHE A 622 -34.41 -11.19 19.02
CA PHE A 622 -33.65 -10.43 19.99
C PHE A 622 -32.14 -10.54 19.77
N VAL A 623 -31.71 -10.34 18.53
CA VAL A 623 -30.32 -10.41 18.12
C VAL A 623 -29.85 -9.05 17.56
N ASN A 624 -28.57 -8.80 17.72
CA ASN A 624 -27.84 -7.71 17.08
C ASN A 624 -26.83 -8.32 16.11
N LEU A 625 -26.42 -7.55 15.12
CA LEU A 625 -25.45 -7.96 14.13
C LEU A 625 -24.29 -6.94 14.11
N GLU A 626 -23.09 -7.46 14.23
CA GLU A 626 -21.86 -6.70 14.06
C GLU A 626 -21.11 -7.30 12.87
N LEU A 627 -20.97 -6.50 11.82
CA LEU A 627 -20.22 -6.91 10.63
C LEU A 627 -18.75 -6.61 10.86
N ASP A 628 -17.89 -7.54 10.45
CA ASP A 628 -16.49 -7.23 10.25
C ASP A 628 -16.43 -6.21 9.12
N LYS A 629 -15.81 -5.09 9.36
CA LYS A 629 -15.68 -4.08 8.31
C LYS A 629 -14.87 -4.69 7.18
N PRO A 630 -15.33 -4.63 5.93
CA PRO A 630 -14.55 -5.11 4.78
C PRO A 630 -13.24 -4.33 4.66
N VAL A 631 -13.25 -3.11 5.15
CA VAL A 631 -12.07 -2.27 5.37
C VAL A 631 -11.71 -2.41 6.83
N ALA A 632 -10.54 -2.95 7.15
CA ALA A 632 -9.96 -2.71 8.45
C ALA A 632 -10.05 -1.20 8.69
N LYS A 633 -10.60 -0.75 9.84
CA LYS A 633 -10.34 0.63 10.28
C LYS A 633 -8.82 0.70 10.27
N TYR A 634 -8.26 1.41 9.32
CA TYR A 634 -6.87 1.80 9.43
C TYR A 634 -6.81 2.73 10.64
N GLU A 635 -6.58 2.16 11.82
CA GLU A 635 -5.77 2.86 12.79
C GLU A 635 -4.57 3.32 11.98
N GLN A 636 -4.27 4.62 12.04
CA GLN A 636 -3.14 5.24 11.36
C GLN A 636 -2.02 4.22 11.26
N TRP A 637 -1.63 3.86 10.06
CA TRP A 637 -0.73 2.75 9.82
C TRP A 637 0.50 2.86 10.72
N LYS A 638 0.68 1.92 11.66
CA LYS A 638 1.81 1.86 12.56
C LYS A 638 3.07 1.61 11.72
N GLY A 639 3.80 2.63 11.38
CA GLY A 639 4.97 2.57 10.50
C GLY A 639 4.85 3.42 9.24
N PHE A 640 3.73 4.11 9.04
CA PHE A 640 3.65 5.15 8.04
C PHE A 640 4.64 6.26 8.41
N ASN A 641 5.75 6.28 7.70
CA ASN A 641 6.63 7.42 7.69
C ASN A 641 6.19 8.25 6.48
N PRO A 642 5.51 9.39 6.66
CA PRO A 642 5.14 10.23 5.54
C PRO A 642 6.46 10.65 4.87
N LEU A 643 6.71 10.08 3.70
CA LEU A 643 7.78 10.55 2.83
C LEU A 643 7.36 11.94 2.35
N TYR A 644 7.81 12.95 3.06
CA TYR A 644 7.68 14.32 2.62
C TYR A 644 8.79 14.60 1.61
N GLU A 645 8.55 14.23 0.36
CA GLU A 645 9.42 14.71 -0.70
C GLU A 645 9.23 16.22 -0.86
N THR A 646 10.32 16.95 -0.80
CA THR A 646 10.33 18.35 -1.18
C THR A 646 10.21 18.44 -2.68
N PHE A 647 9.08 18.95 -3.16
CA PHE A 647 8.93 19.22 -4.59
C PHE A 647 9.77 20.42 -5.00
N GLU A 648 10.86 20.20 -5.72
CA GLU A 648 11.38 21.23 -6.59
C GLU A 648 10.47 21.39 -7.80
N ILE A 649 9.74 22.47 -7.86
CA ILE A 649 8.96 22.83 -9.05
C ILE A 649 9.95 23.29 -10.12
N ASN A 650 10.45 22.32 -10.86
CA ASN A 650 11.27 22.59 -12.05
C ASN A 650 10.36 23.15 -13.19
N PRO A 651 10.93 23.67 -14.27
CA PRO A 651 10.15 24.24 -15.40
C PRO A 651 9.11 23.25 -15.98
N ILE A 652 9.46 21.97 -16.12
CA ILE A 652 8.56 20.94 -16.65
C ILE A 652 7.35 20.74 -15.73
N MET A 653 7.58 20.66 -14.42
CA MET A 653 6.51 20.53 -13.43
C MET A 653 5.55 21.73 -13.46
N ARG A 654 6.11 22.93 -13.63
CA ARG A 654 5.32 24.16 -13.74
C ARG A 654 4.42 24.15 -14.98
N ASP A 655 4.96 23.74 -16.14
CA ASP A 655 4.21 23.66 -17.40
C ASP A 655 3.12 22.61 -17.29
N TYR A 656 3.40 21.45 -16.69
CA TYR A 656 2.42 20.44 -16.35
C TYR A 656 1.26 21.00 -15.52
N LEU A 657 1.56 21.72 -14.43
CA LEU A 657 0.53 22.30 -13.56
C LEU A 657 -0.30 23.38 -14.27
N ALA A 658 0.34 24.20 -15.12
CA ALA A 658 -0.36 25.19 -15.93
C ALA A 658 -1.33 24.53 -16.93
N ASN A 659 -0.94 23.42 -17.53
CA ASN A 659 -1.79 22.65 -18.44
C ASN A 659 -2.87 21.86 -17.68
N ALA A 660 -2.59 21.38 -16.48
CA ALA A 660 -3.60 20.77 -15.60
C ALA A 660 -4.73 21.76 -15.24
N GLU A 661 -4.38 23.02 -14.97
CA GLU A 661 -5.38 24.08 -14.73
C GLU A 661 -6.21 24.37 -16.00
N LYS A 662 -5.57 24.41 -17.18
CA LYS A 662 -6.31 24.54 -18.45
C LYS A 662 -7.24 23.35 -18.70
N ARG A 663 -6.79 22.10 -18.44
CA ARG A 663 -7.65 20.91 -18.52
C ARG A 663 -8.89 21.06 -17.67
N ARG A 664 -8.72 21.50 -16.43
CA ARG A 664 -9.81 21.71 -15.49
C ARG A 664 -10.79 22.78 -15.97
N GLN A 665 -10.29 23.92 -16.49
CA GLN A 665 -11.11 24.98 -17.05
C GLN A 665 -11.90 24.51 -18.27
N VAL A 666 -11.25 23.74 -19.17
CA VAL A 666 -11.93 23.15 -20.33
C VAL A 666 -13.01 22.18 -19.88
N SER A 667 -12.72 21.26 -18.96
CA SER A 667 -13.71 20.32 -18.41
C SER A 667 -14.90 21.06 -17.80
N ALA A 668 -14.65 22.03 -16.93
CA ALA A 668 -15.71 22.83 -16.30
C ALA A 668 -16.58 23.60 -17.30
N ALA A 669 -15.97 24.14 -18.38
CA ALA A 669 -16.68 24.87 -19.41
C ALA A 669 -17.57 23.99 -20.29
N PHE A 670 -17.20 22.71 -20.50
CA PHE A 670 -17.90 21.78 -21.41
C PHE A 670 -18.79 20.78 -20.66
N ASP A 671 -18.50 20.41 -19.42
CA ASP A 671 -19.39 19.63 -18.57
C ASP A 671 -20.69 20.39 -18.26
N GLY A 672 -20.65 21.72 -18.23
CA GLY A 672 -21.83 22.56 -18.16
C GLY A 672 -22.71 22.57 -19.41
N MET A 673 -22.22 22.08 -20.57
CA MET A 673 -22.99 21.97 -21.81
C MET A 673 -23.69 20.63 -21.99
N SER A 674 -23.30 19.59 -21.28
CA SER A 674 -23.91 18.24 -21.37
C SER A 674 -24.96 17.97 -20.29
N THR A 675 -25.14 18.86 -19.31
CA THR A 675 -26.21 18.83 -18.32
C THR A 675 -27.12 20.02 -18.53
N LEU A 676 -28.40 19.72 -18.66
CA LEU A 676 -29.47 20.70 -18.67
C LEU A 676 -29.27 21.78 -17.59
N ASP A 677 -29.33 23.02 -18.04
CA ASP A 677 -29.29 24.27 -17.29
C ASP A 677 -29.78 24.17 -15.85
N ILE A 678 -28.86 24.05 -14.90
CA ILE A 678 -29.13 24.34 -13.48
C ILE A 678 -28.30 25.57 -13.15
N GLY A 679 -29.01 26.69 -12.97
CA GLY A 679 -28.52 28.03 -12.84
C GLY A 679 -27.18 28.26 -12.11
N GLU A 680 -26.59 29.35 -12.54
CA GLU A 680 -25.37 30.01 -12.15
C GLU A 680 -24.91 29.70 -10.71
N PHE A 681 -23.92 28.81 -10.55
CA PHE A 681 -23.16 28.69 -9.31
C PHE A 681 -22.01 29.69 -9.36
N VAL A 682 -22.19 30.78 -8.66
CA VAL A 682 -21.10 31.65 -8.24
C VAL A 682 -20.24 30.85 -7.26
N VAL A 683 -19.09 30.38 -7.70
CA VAL A 683 -18.08 29.79 -6.81
C VAL A 683 -17.40 30.92 -6.06
N SER A 684 -18.02 31.36 -4.97
CA SER A 684 -17.26 31.95 -3.88
C SER A 684 -16.60 30.76 -3.17
N ALA A 685 -15.29 30.79 -3.04
CA ALA A 685 -14.53 29.84 -2.23
C ALA A 685 -14.87 30.07 -0.74
N GLN A 686 -16.04 29.68 -0.33
CA GLN A 686 -16.34 29.44 1.07
C GLN A 686 -15.80 28.02 1.36
N LYS A 687 -14.89 27.97 2.31
CA LYS A 687 -14.55 26.75 3.02
C LYS A 687 -15.88 26.14 3.48
N ILE A 688 -16.39 25.20 2.68
CA ILE A 688 -17.50 24.37 3.15
C ILE A 688 -16.92 23.70 4.38
N LYS A 689 -17.34 24.16 5.58
CA LYS A 689 -17.28 23.28 6.75
C LYS A 689 -17.75 21.95 6.21
N PRO A 690 -17.03 20.82 6.44
CA PRO A 690 -17.61 19.52 6.15
C PRO A 690 -18.97 19.56 6.85
N GLU A 691 -20.04 19.72 6.09
CA GLU A 691 -21.34 19.36 6.61
C GLU A 691 -21.14 17.88 6.92
N ASP A 692 -21.29 17.54 8.17
CA ASP A 692 -21.17 16.21 8.76
C ASP A 692 -22.27 15.26 8.23
N ASP A 693 -22.59 15.36 6.95
CA ASP A 693 -23.58 14.59 6.24
C ASP A 693 -22.91 13.67 5.24
N ASN A 694 -22.29 12.59 5.73
CA ASN A 694 -21.97 11.40 4.94
C ASN A 694 -23.23 10.70 4.38
N ILE A 695 -24.26 11.46 4.05
CA ILE A 695 -25.55 10.96 3.53
C ILE A 695 -25.51 10.98 2.01
N THR A 696 -25.53 9.80 1.38
CA THR A 696 -25.72 9.70 -0.08
C THR A 696 -27.21 9.89 -0.39
N ARG A 697 -27.59 11.06 -0.94
CA ARG A 697 -28.95 11.36 -1.38
C ARG A 697 -29.09 11.06 -2.87
N VAL A 698 -29.50 9.84 -3.19
CA VAL A 698 -29.72 9.41 -4.61
C VAL A 698 -30.77 10.28 -5.31
N PHE A 699 -31.77 10.76 -4.55
CA PHE A 699 -32.85 11.58 -5.06
C PHE A 699 -32.62 13.09 -4.87
N GLY A 700 -31.41 13.47 -4.46
CA GLY A 700 -31.10 14.87 -4.16
C GLY A 700 -31.66 15.33 -2.80
N LYS A 701 -31.58 16.64 -2.55
CA LYS A 701 -32.15 17.29 -1.35
C LYS A 701 -33.63 17.55 -1.57
N GLY A 702 -34.46 17.25 -0.57
CA GLY A 702 -35.90 17.52 -0.60
C GLY A 702 -36.22 19.00 -0.53
N ASP A 703 -37.46 19.36 -0.85
CA ASP A 703 -37.98 20.73 -0.74
C ASP A 703 -38.02 21.23 0.71
N VAL A 704 -38.07 20.30 1.66
CA VAL A 704 -37.96 20.53 3.10
C VAL A 704 -37.00 19.49 3.68
N SER A 705 -35.99 19.95 4.42
CA SER A 705 -35.01 19.11 5.11
C SER A 705 -35.06 19.38 6.61
N VAL A 706 -35.11 18.34 7.43
CA VAL A 706 -35.11 18.42 8.89
C VAL A 706 -34.06 17.46 9.44
N LYS A 707 -33.19 17.98 10.29
CA LYS A 707 -32.26 17.17 11.08
C LYS A 707 -32.81 17.02 12.49
N PRO A 708 -33.08 15.80 12.99
CA PRO A 708 -33.60 15.59 14.34
C PRO A 708 -32.78 16.29 15.42
N GLN A 709 -31.49 16.28 15.30
CA GLN A 709 -30.56 16.91 16.25
C GLN A 709 -30.72 18.42 16.38
N ASP A 710 -31.35 19.09 15.41
CA ASP A 710 -31.62 20.53 15.46
C ASP A 710 -32.89 20.82 16.28
N ILE A 711 -33.64 19.78 16.68
CA ILE A 711 -34.85 19.88 17.46
C ILE A 711 -34.51 19.65 18.94
N PRO A 712 -34.68 20.65 19.81
CA PRO A 712 -34.43 20.47 21.25
C PRO A 712 -35.21 19.30 21.83
N GLY A 713 -34.55 18.39 22.54
CA GLY A 713 -35.20 17.25 23.20
C GLY A 713 -35.62 16.11 22.24
N TYR A 714 -35.07 16.06 21.02
CA TYR A 714 -35.43 15.04 20.02
C TYR A 714 -35.24 13.58 20.50
N GLU A 715 -34.31 13.34 21.40
CA GLU A 715 -34.07 12.01 21.99
C GLU A 715 -35.23 11.50 22.86
N GLY A 716 -36.11 12.40 23.32
CA GLY A 716 -37.27 12.07 24.16
C GLY A 716 -38.51 11.66 23.40
N TYR A 717 -38.51 11.71 22.05
CA TYR A 717 -39.63 11.28 21.21
C TYR A 717 -39.57 9.78 20.98
N TYR A 718 -40.72 9.13 21.06
CA TYR A 718 -40.86 7.68 20.95
C TYR A 718 -40.62 7.19 19.53
N ASP A 719 -41.11 7.94 18.54
CA ASP A 719 -40.94 7.62 17.11
C ASP A 719 -40.76 8.91 16.27
N ILE A 720 -40.39 8.72 15.01
CA ILE A 720 -40.16 9.80 14.05
C ILE A 720 -41.44 10.61 13.80
N TRP A 721 -42.59 9.96 13.74
CA TRP A 721 -43.84 10.64 13.42
C TRP A 721 -44.25 11.63 14.51
N GLN A 722 -44.05 11.29 15.78
CA GLN A 722 -44.24 12.22 16.88
C GLN A 722 -43.27 13.40 16.82
N LEU A 723 -42.00 13.13 16.47
CA LEU A 723 -41.01 14.18 16.31
C LEU A 723 -41.41 15.13 15.20
N LEU A 724 -41.91 14.64 14.07
CA LEU A 724 -42.22 15.43 12.88
C LEU A 724 -43.60 16.12 12.93
N GLN A 725 -44.48 15.71 13.83
CA GLN A 725 -45.84 16.24 13.92
C GLN A 725 -45.83 17.77 14.10
N GLY A 726 -46.45 18.49 13.16
CA GLY A 726 -46.53 19.96 13.16
C GLY A 726 -45.22 20.71 12.80
N ARG A 727 -44.10 19.99 12.46
CA ARG A 727 -42.82 20.60 12.15
C ARG A 727 -42.46 20.60 10.66
N LEU A 728 -43.11 19.79 9.86
CA LEU A 728 -42.89 19.72 8.42
C LEU A 728 -43.88 20.54 7.63
N ALA A 729 -43.45 21.60 6.96
CA ALA A 729 -44.29 22.43 6.14
C ALA A 729 -44.89 21.66 4.96
N GLY A 730 -46.21 21.54 4.91
CA GLY A 730 -46.93 20.81 3.87
C GLY A 730 -47.15 19.33 4.13
N VAL A 731 -46.71 18.79 5.27
CA VAL A 731 -46.96 17.41 5.69
C VAL A 731 -47.97 17.40 6.85
N ARG A 732 -48.99 16.59 6.68
CA ARG A 732 -50.00 16.37 7.71
C ARG A 732 -49.90 14.95 8.25
N ILE A 733 -49.59 14.82 9.53
CA ILE A 733 -49.49 13.55 10.25
C ILE A 733 -50.66 13.48 11.24
N VAL A 734 -51.56 12.53 11.03
CA VAL A 734 -52.74 12.32 11.87
C VAL A 734 -52.58 10.98 12.61
N PRO A 735 -52.43 11.00 13.94
CA PRO A 735 -52.31 9.77 14.71
C PRO A 735 -53.45 8.81 14.46
N ASN A 736 -53.19 7.52 14.42
CA ASN A 736 -54.23 6.51 14.32
C ASN A 736 -54.84 6.30 15.73
N PRO A 737 -56.16 6.49 15.90
CA PRO A 737 -56.79 6.36 17.21
C PRO A 737 -56.79 4.94 17.79
N VAL A 738 -56.53 3.93 16.98
CA VAL A 738 -56.48 2.50 17.39
C VAL A 738 -55.03 2.06 17.67
N GLY A 739 -54.07 2.95 17.55
CA GLY A 739 -52.63 2.64 17.60
C GLY A 739 -52.07 2.16 16.22
N GLY A 740 -50.76 2.17 16.08
CA GLY A 740 -50.05 1.86 14.83
C GLY A 740 -49.67 3.11 14.03
N THR A 741 -49.33 2.92 12.79
CA THR A 741 -48.82 3.98 11.90
C THR A 741 -49.83 5.08 11.66
N PRO A 742 -49.45 6.36 11.81
CA PRO A 742 -50.34 7.49 11.54
C PRO A 742 -50.67 7.61 10.05
N ASN A 743 -51.76 8.30 9.77
CA ASN A 743 -52.09 8.65 8.39
C ASN A 743 -51.28 9.90 7.97
N ILE A 744 -50.44 9.76 6.93
CA ILE A 744 -49.51 10.79 6.47
C ILE A 744 -49.97 11.29 5.09
N THR A 745 -50.11 12.60 4.95
CA THR A 745 -50.42 13.24 3.66
C THR A 745 -49.48 14.41 3.41
N ILE A 746 -48.96 14.48 2.19
CA ILE A 746 -48.07 15.56 1.75
C ILE A 746 -48.87 16.48 0.80
N ARG A 747 -49.01 17.76 1.18
CA ARG A 747 -49.74 18.77 0.39
C ARG A 747 -48.84 19.34 -0.71
N GLY A 748 -49.42 19.63 -1.85
CA GLY A 748 -48.74 20.17 -3.04
C GLY A 748 -48.97 19.35 -4.29
N THR A 749 -49.47 18.13 -4.14
CA THR A 749 -49.87 17.27 -5.24
C THR A 749 -51.30 17.62 -5.65
N GLY A 750 -51.50 18.16 -6.85
CA GLY A 750 -52.79 18.68 -7.35
C GLY A 750 -53.82 17.59 -7.69
N SER A 751 -53.95 16.52 -6.92
CA SER A 751 -54.89 15.44 -7.11
C SER A 751 -56.10 15.59 -6.17
N LEU A 752 -57.31 15.46 -6.71
CA LEU A 752 -58.55 15.45 -5.96
C LEU A 752 -58.73 14.21 -5.06
N ASN A 753 -57.93 13.17 -5.24
CA ASN A 753 -57.84 11.99 -4.38
C ASN A 753 -56.47 11.97 -3.69
N PRO A 754 -56.43 11.87 -2.33
CA PRO A 754 -55.16 11.76 -1.60
C PRO A 754 -54.49 10.42 -1.95
N LEU A 755 -53.47 10.48 -2.78
CA LEU A 755 -52.55 9.35 -3.01
C LEU A 755 -51.62 9.19 -1.83
N SER A 756 -51.30 7.95 -1.48
CA SER A 756 -50.30 7.67 -0.42
C SER A 756 -48.91 8.16 -0.82
N PRO A 757 -48.19 8.85 0.07
CA PRO A 757 -46.81 9.25 -0.17
C PRO A 757 -45.90 8.02 -0.33
N ILE A 758 -44.79 8.23 -1.05
CA ILE A 758 -43.69 7.27 -1.06
C ILE A 758 -42.85 7.54 0.20
N PHE A 759 -42.49 6.46 0.91
CA PHE A 759 -41.56 6.54 2.02
C PHE A 759 -40.25 5.87 1.61
N LEU A 760 -39.13 6.52 1.94
CA LEU A 760 -37.80 6.06 1.63
C LEU A 760 -36.96 5.99 2.91
N LEU A 761 -36.26 4.90 3.12
CA LEU A 761 -35.25 4.74 4.15
C LEU A 761 -33.92 4.51 3.47
N ASP A 762 -32.97 5.43 3.69
CA ASP A 762 -31.65 5.41 3.05
C ASP A 762 -31.70 5.14 1.54
N ASN A 763 -32.59 5.87 0.86
CA ASN A 763 -32.91 5.79 -0.58
C ASN A 763 -33.74 4.57 -1.03
N VAL A 764 -34.24 3.75 -0.12
CA VAL A 764 -34.99 2.55 -0.45
C VAL A 764 -36.46 2.78 -0.17
N PRO A 765 -37.39 2.45 -1.09
CA PRO A 765 -38.82 2.49 -0.81
C PRO A 765 -39.18 1.47 0.29
N VAL A 766 -39.87 1.95 1.31
CA VAL A 766 -40.36 1.18 2.46
C VAL A 766 -41.79 1.60 2.83
N ASP A 767 -42.48 0.77 3.61
CA ASP A 767 -43.74 1.15 4.18
C ASP A 767 -43.57 2.13 5.37
N ALA A 768 -44.58 2.97 5.63
CA ALA A 768 -44.54 3.91 6.74
C ALA A 768 -44.33 3.23 8.10
N ASP A 769 -44.74 1.96 8.24
CA ASP A 769 -44.55 1.14 9.44
C ASP A 769 -43.07 0.93 9.75
N VAL A 770 -42.24 0.72 8.73
CA VAL A 770 -40.80 0.56 8.88
C VAL A 770 -40.16 1.83 9.44
N ILE A 771 -40.57 3.00 8.94
CA ILE A 771 -40.09 4.30 9.45
C ILE A 771 -40.54 4.53 10.89
N SER A 772 -41.70 4.01 11.30
CA SER A 772 -42.20 4.11 12.69
C SER A 772 -41.28 3.39 13.70
N THR A 773 -40.50 2.39 13.24
CA THR A 773 -39.61 1.63 14.13
C THR A 773 -38.26 2.28 14.36
N ILE A 774 -37.93 3.36 13.62
CA ILE A 774 -36.63 4.02 13.69
C ILE A 774 -36.66 5.07 14.81
N ALA A 775 -35.75 4.90 15.79
CA ALA A 775 -35.60 5.90 16.83
C ALA A 775 -35.08 7.23 16.25
N PRO A 776 -35.65 8.39 16.64
CA PRO A 776 -35.17 9.71 16.20
C PRO A 776 -33.66 9.93 16.40
N SER A 777 -33.07 9.33 17.44
CA SER A 777 -31.65 9.39 17.72
C SER A 777 -30.77 8.76 16.63
N ASN A 778 -31.33 7.84 15.85
CA ASN A 778 -30.63 7.14 14.76
C ASN A 778 -30.76 7.84 13.41
N VAL A 779 -31.56 8.90 13.34
CA VAL A 779 -31.82 9.64 12.10
C VAL A 779 -30.85 10.81 11.97
N ALA A 780 -30.22 10.92 10.81
CA ALA A 780 -29.33 12.02 10.46
C ALA A 780 -30.09 13.16 9.79
N SER A 781 -30.96 12.83 8.82
CA SER A 781 -31.77 13.83 8.07
C SER A 781 -33.09 13.23 7.58
N ILE A 782 -34.08 14.06 7.45
CA ILE A 782 -35.39 13.73 6.87
C ILE A 782 -35.67 14.74 5.77
N GLU A 783 -35.94 14.25 4.57
CA GLU A 783 -36.17 15.06 3.37
C GLU A 783 -37.61 14.86 2.88
N VAL A 784 -38.31 15.92 2.55
CA VAL A 784 -39.65 15.85 2.00
C VAL A 784 -39.68 16.43 0.60
N PHE A 785 -40.16 15.65 -0.34
CA PHE A 785 -40.36 16.02 -1.74
C PHE A 785 -41.86 16.27 -1.98
N LYS A 786 -42.22 17.49 -2.32
CA LYS A 786 -43.64 17.92 -2.47
C LYS A 786 -43.90 18.75 -3.71
N ASP A 787 -42.86 19.33 -4.32
CA ASP A 787 -43.00 20.17 -5.49
C ASP A 787 -42.85 19.37 -6.78
N GLY A 788 -43.51 19.80 -7.85
CA GLY A 788 -43.56 19.02 -9.09
C GLY A 788 -42.19 18.71 -9.71
N ALA A 789 -41.21 19.60 -9.54
CA ALA A 789 -39.87 19.41 -10.02
C ALA A 789 -39.11 18.33 -9.21
N SER A 790 -39.22 18.36 -7.88
CA SER A 790 -38.58 17.37 -6.99
C SER A 790 -39.24 15.99 -7.07
N LEU A 791 -40.54 15.94 -7.42
CA LEU A 791 -41.30 14.69 -7.58
C LEU A 791 -41.10 14.01 -8.94
N ALA A 792 -40.64 14.73 -9.95
CA ALA A 792 -40.46 14.19 -11.30
C ALA A 792 -39.56 12.94 -11.32
N ILE A 793 -38.57 12.85 -10.41
CA ILE A 793 -37.65 11.72 -10.27
C ILE A 793 -38.35 10.42 -9.82
N PHE A 794 -39.55 10.54 -9.17
CA PHE A 794 -40.33 9.39 -8.71
C PHE A 794 -41.41 8.98 -9.74
N GLY A 795 -41.52 9.69 -10.87
CA GLY A 795 -42.47 9.39 -11.92
C GLY A 795 -43.93 9.43 -11.43
N ALA A 796 -44.79 8.56 -11.97
CA ALA A 796 -46.21 8.48 -11.60
C ALA A 796 -46.42 8.11 -10.12
N SER A 797 -45.52 7.39 -9.50
CA SER A 797 -45.61 7.00 -8.09
C SER A 797 -45.38 8.18 -7.13
N GLY A 798 -44.70 9.23 -7.57
CA GLY A 798 -44.46 10.44 -6.80
C GLY A 798 -45.69 11.35 -6.63
N ALA A 799 -46.85 11.06 -7.26
CA ALA A 799 -48.00 11.92 -7.22
C ALA A 799 -48.59 12.16 -5.81
N GLY A 800 -48.29 11.31 -4.84
CA GLY A 800 -48.61 11.45 -3.40
C GLY A 800 -47.64 12.24 -2.58
N GLY A 801 -46.51 12.68 -3.16
CA GLY A 801 -45.34 13.20 -2.47
C GLY A 801 -44.38 12.08 -2.04
N ALA A 802 -43.18 12.44 -1.59
CA ALA A 802 -42.25 11.49 -1.02
C ALA A 802 -41.60 12.04 0.26
N LEU A 803 -41.25 11.13 1.18
CA LEU A 803 -40.55 11.42 2.41
C LEU A 803 -39.40 10.43 2.55
N ALA A 804 -38.16 10.93 2.56
CA ALA A 804 -36.95 10.15 2.73
C ALA A 804 -36.35 10.37 4.11
N VAL A 805 -36.07 9.29 4.80
CA VAL A 805 -35.38 9.27 6.10
C VAL A 805 -33.99 8.73 5.86
N TYR A 806 -32.97 9.46 6.30
CA TYR A 806 -31.57 9.08 6.25
C TYR A 806 -31.05 8.84 7.65
N THR A 807 -30.41 7.70 7.86
CA THR A 807 -29.90 7.32 9.18
C THR A 807 -28.48 7.82 9.43
N LYS A 808 -28.11 7.95 10.72
CA LYS A 808 -26.75 8.28 11.13
C LYS A 808 -25.84 7.11 10.83
N ARG A 809 -24.90 7.30 9.91
CA ARG A 809 -23.96 6.27 9.52
C ARG A 809 -22.91 6.08 10.63
N GLY A 810 -23.13 5.13 11.55
CA GLY A 810 -22.09 4.61 12.43
C GLY A 810 -21.40 3.37 11.85
N SER A 811 -22.18 2.40 11.35
CA SER A 811 -21.71 1.14 10.72
C SER A 811 -22.32 0.88 9.34
N GLY A 812 -23.17 1.79 8.85
CA GLY A 812 -23.97 1.55 7.64
C GLY A 812 -25.08 0.52 7.81
N LEU A 813 -25.13 -0.15 8.95
CA LEU A 813 -26.09 -1.20 9.27
C LEU A 813 -27.32 -0.57 9.92
N VAL A 814 -28.50 -0.76 9.32
CA VAL A 814 -29.79 -0.31 9.87
C VAL A 814 -30.54 -1.54 10.38
N ASP A 815 -30.76 -1.60 11.69
CA ASP A 815 -31.65 -2.59 12.31
C ASP A 815 -33.10 -2.15 12.05
N VAL A 816 -33.78 -2.86 11.17
CA VAL A 816 -35.20 -2.62 10.83
C VAL A 816 -36.15 -3.40 11.75
N GLY A 817 -35.67 -4.07 12.80
CA GLY A 817 -36.41 -4.90 13.72
C GLY A 817 -36.49 -6.35 13.27
N ASP A 818 -36.98 -7.21 14.19
CA ASP A 818 -37.23 -8.65 13.92
C ASP A 818 -36.03 -9.43 13.38
N GLY A 819 -34.79 -9.00 13.75
CA GLY A 819 -33.56 -9.62 13.24
C GLY A 819 -33.23 -9.30 11.78
N VAL A 820 -33.83 -8.27 11.21
CA VAL A 820 -33.57 -7.81 9.82
C VAL A 820 -32.70 -6.58 9.83
N PHE A 821 -31.63 -6.61 9.03
CA PHE A 821 -30.64 -5.54 8.91
C PHE A 821 -30.47 -5.15 7.45
N ASN A 822 -30.43 -3.86 7.18
CA ASN A 822 -30.27 -3.32 5.84
C ASN A 822 -29.02 -2.43 5.77
N LEU A 823 -28.23 -2.58 4.72
CA LEU A 823 -27.02 -1.78 4.51
C LEU A 823 -26.65 -1.70 3.04
N GLN A 824 -25.80 -0.74 2.71
CA GLN A 824 -25.08 -0.70 1.43
C GLN A 824 -23.76 -1.46 1.59
N TYR A 825 -23.54 -2.47 0.75
CA TYR A 825 -22.31 -3.27 0.82
C TYR A 825 -21.52 -3.16 -0.49
N PRO A 826 -20.20 -2.92 -0.43
CA PRO A 826 -19.37 -2.77 -1.62
C PRO A 826 -19.10 -4.14 -2.26
N GLY A 827 -19.48 -4.30 -3.51
CA GLY A 827 -19.10 -5.40 -4.37
C GLY A 827 -17.80 -5.15 -5.12
N TYR A 828 -17.59 -5.85 -6.21
CA TYR A 828 -16.50 -5.57 -7.13
C TYR A 828 -16.65 -4.19 -7.75
N THR A 829 -15.60 -3.39 -7.72
CA THR A 829 -15.59 -2.07 -8.38
C THR A 829 -15.62 -2.26 -9.89
N THR A 830 -16.60 -1.65 -10.55
CA THR A 830 -16.64 -1.67 -12.01
C THR A 830 -15.48 -0.87 -12.59
N ALA A 831 -14.59 -1.53 -13.33
CA ALA A 831 -13.49 -0.87 -14.02
C ALA A 831 -14.04 0.09 -15.10
N ARG A 832 -13.51 1.29 -15.16
CA ARG A 832 -13.81 2.24 -16.24
C ARG A 832 -12.99 1.88 -17.49
N GLU A 833 -13.56 2.12 -18.64
CA GLU A 833 -12.78 2.13 -19.89
C GLU A 833 -12.00 3.42 -20.03
N PHE A 834 -10.74 3.30 -20.43
CA PHE A 834 -9.93 4.46 -20.79
C PHE A 834 -10.42 5.01 -22.16
N TYR A 835 -10.87 6.27 -22.16
CA TYR A 835 -11.34 6.91 -23.38
C TYR A 835 -10.19 7.35 -24.27
N ILE A 836 -10.14 6.84 -25.50
CA ILE A 836 -9.21 7.26 -26.56
C ILE A 836 -10.00 8.10 -27.57
N PRO A 837 -9.73 9.41 -27.69
CA PRO A 837 -10.38 10.25 -28.71
C PRO A 837 -10.11 9.71 -30.11
N LYS A 838 -11.07 9.89 -31.02
CA LYS A 838 -10.98 9.45 -32.42
C LYS A 838 -11.04 10.65 -33.34
N TYR A 839 -9.99 11.44 -33.39
CA TYR A 839 -9.91 12.69 -34.15
C TYR A 839 -9.98 12.52 -35.68
N ASP A 840 -9.83 11.29 -36.18
CA ASP A 840 -10.09 10.94 -37.56
C ASP A 840 -11.58 10.82 -37.92
N LYS A 841 -12.45 10.76 -36.93
CA LYS A 841 -13.90 10.58 -37.04
C LYS A 841 -14.71 11.68 -36.39
N GLU A 842 -14.18 12.32 -35.37
CA GLU A 842 -14.86 13.29 -34.53
C GLU A 842 -14.15 14.64 -34.56
N ASN A 843 -14.83 15.69 -34.92
CA ASN A 843 -14.28 17.04 -34.84
C ASN A 843 -14.59 17.63 -33.48
N ASP A 844 -13.75 17.33 -32.47
CA ASP A 844 -13.86 17.90 -31.13
C ASP A 844 -13.18 19.29 -31.11
N PRO A 845 -13.91 20.37 -30.84
CA PRO A 845 -13.36 21.71 -30.78
C PRO A 845 -12.58 21.98 -29.47
N ARG A 846 -12.66 21.09 -28.47
CA ARG A 846 -12.02 21.29 -27.17
C ARG A 846 -10.52 21.09 -27.28
N PRO A 847 -9.70 21.98 -26.67
CA PRO A 847 -8.26 21.73 -26.55
C PRO A 847 -7.98 20.44 -25.77
N ASP A 848 -7.04 19.64 -26.29
CA ASP A 848 -6.65 18.38 -25.65
C ASP A 848 -5.33 18.53 -24.90
N PHE A 849 -5.43 18.51 -23.56
CA PHE A 849 -4.29 18.58 -22.65
C PHE A 849 -4.07 17.26 -21.88
N ARG A 850 -4.53 16.12 -22.40
CA ARG A 850 -4.35 14.83 -21.71
C ARG A 850 -2.89 14.55 -21.45
N SER A 851 -2.56 14.14 -20.22
CA SER A 851 -1.23 13.64 -19.89
C SER A 851 -1.06 12.17 -20.29
N THR A 852 -2.07 11.33 -20.05
CA THR A 852 -2.10 9.93 -20.49
C THR A 852 -2.80 9.86 -21.84
N LEU A 853 -2.05 9.48 -22.88
CA LEU A 853 -2.53 9.40 -24.26
C LEU A 853 -3.12 8.04 -24.58
N TYR A 854 -2.56 7.00 -23.97
CA TYR A 854 -3.03 5.62 -24.08
C TYR A 854 -2.82 4.89 -22.76
N TRP A 855 -3.84 4.13 -22.35
CA TRP A 855 -3.77 3.19 -21.26
C TRP A 855 -4.45 1.90 -21.67
N SER A 856 -3.75 0.79 -21.50
CA SER A 856 -4.31 -0.55 -21.61
C SER A 856 -3.90 -1.36 -20.39
N PRO A 857 -4.85 -1.75 -19.52
CA PRO A 857 -4.54 -2.61 -18.38
C PRO A 857 -4.13 -4.01 -18.82
N LYS A 858 -4.53 -4.40 -20.05
CA LYS A 858 -4.23 -5.70 -20.62
C LYS A 858 -4.10 -5.60 -22.14
N LEU A 859 -2.89 -5.75 -22.67
CA LEU A 859 -2.66 -5.81 -24.12
C LEU A 859 -3.29 -7.06 -24.73
N THR A 860 -3.88 -6.88 -25.92
CA THR A 860 -4.43 -7.97 -26.71
C THR A 860 -3.37 -8.47 -27.69
N TRP A 861 -2.94 -9.72 -27.51
CA TRP A 861 -1.91 -10.35 -28.31
C TRP A 861 -2.49 -11.13 -29.49
N THR A 862 -1.85 -10.99 -30.66
CA THR A 862 -2.06 -11.83 -31.82
C THR A 862 -0.73 -12.56 -32.10
N GLY A 863 -0.63 -13.82 -31.66
CA GLY A 863 0.65 -14.50 -31.58
C GLY A 863 1.59 -13.80 -30.59
N ASN A 864 2.73 -13.33 -31.01
CA ASN A 864 3.71 -12.60 -30.22
C ASN A 864 3.70 -11.07 -30.45
N GLU A 865 2.70 -10.54 -31.14
CA GLU A 865 2.57 -9.11 -31.46
C GLU A 865 1.25 -8.55 -30.91
N ALA A 866 1.30 -7.33 -30.38
CA ALA A 866 0.13 -6.52 -30.04
C ALA A 866 0.22 -5.19 -30.77
N THR A 867 -0.89 -4.75 -31.39
CA THR A 867 -0.98 -3.45 -32.06
C THR A 867 -1.69 -2.46 -31.17
N VAL A 868 -1.12 -1.26 -31.07
CA VAL A 868 -1.60 -0.18 -30.21
C VAL A 868 -1.86 1.05 -31.08
N GLU A 869 -3.07 1.57 -31.04
CA GLU A 869 -3.47 2.77 -31.75
C GLU A 869 -3.92 3.86 -30.78
N PHE A 870 -3.41 5.07 -30.95
CA PHE A 870 -3.79 6.22 -30.13
C PHE A 870 -3.63 7.54 -30.89
N PHE A 871 -4.17 8.61 -30.32
CA PHE A 871 -4.05 9.97 -30.84
C PHE A 871 -3.31 10.85 -29.82
N ASN A 872 -2.49 11.75 -30.37
CA ASN A 872 -1.80 12.76 -29.58
C ASN A 872 -2.78 13.73 -28.90
N ASN A 873 -2.28 14.41 -27.88
CA ASN A 873 -2.84 15.67 -27.44
C ASN A 873 -2.43 16.82 -28.39
N ASP A 874 -2.75 18.06 -28.02
CA ASP A 874 -2.43 19.21 -28.88
C ASP A 874 -0.97 19.67 -28.78
N TYR A 875 -0.17 19.14 -27.83
CA TYR A 875 1.13 19.73 -27.44
C TYR A 875 2.27 18.72 -27.31
N VAL A 876 2.03 17.43 -27.59
CA VAL A 876 3.07 16.40 -27.37
C VAL A 876 4.30 16.64 -28.24
N GLU A 877 5.46 16.61 -27.59
CA GLU A 877 6.77 16.67 -28.26
C GLU A 877 7.54 15.35 -28.11
N LYS A 878 7.23 14.62 -27.04
CA LYS A 878 7.91 13.38 -26.67
C LYS A 878 6.97 12.45 -25.91
N PHE A 879 7.01 11.17 -26.23
CA PHE A 879 6.25 10.14 -25.55
C PHE A 879 7.11 9.46 -24.48
N LYS A 880 6.51 9.13 -23.36
CA LYS A 880 7.03 8.18 -22.40
C LYS A 880 6.15 6.93 -22.43
N VAL A 881 6.77 5.78 -22.61
CA VAL A 881 6.11 4.49 -22.74
C VAL A 881 6.58 3.57 -21.63
N ILE A 882 5.64 2.97 -20.92
CA ILE A 882 5.92 1.93 -19.92
C ILE A 882 5.06 0.72 -20.26
N ILE A 883 5.71 -0.43 -20.45
CA ILE A 883 5.06 -1.72 -20.67
C ILE A 883 5.61 -2.69 -19.64
N GLN A 884 4.73 -3.37 -18.92
CA GLN A 884 5.16 -4.37 -17.96
C GLN A 884 4.09 -5.45 -17.75
N GLY A 885 4.55 -6.63 -17.38
CA GLY A 885 3.65 -7.74 -17.16
C GLY A 885 4.34 -9.08 -16.96
N ILE A 886 3.53 -10.11 -16.95
CA ILE A 886 3.92 -11.47 -16.65
C ILE A 886 3.20 -12.46 -17.59
N ASP A 887 3.90 -13.49 -18.02
CA ASP A 887 3.29 -14.57 -18.77
C ASP A 887 2.74 -15.67 -17.86
N LYS A 888 2.09 -16.65 -18.45
CA LYS A 888 1.50 -17.78 -17.70
C LYS A 888 2.52 -18.67 -16.97
N PHE A 889 3.79 -18.57 -17.30
CA PHE A 889 4.88 -19.34 -16.68
C PHE A 889 5.64 -18.55 -15.61
N GLY A 890 5.23 -17.32 -15.29
CA GLY A 890 5.90 -16.48 -14.31
C GLY A 890 7.12 -15.72 -14.85
N ARG A 891 7.27 -15.64 -16.19
CA ARG A 891 8.33 -14.84 -16.81
C ARG A 891 7.87 -13.39 -16.89
N ILE A 892 8.65 -12.52 -16.25
CA ILE A 892 8.32 -11.11 -16.09
C ILE A 892 9.08 -10.30 -17.14
N SER A 893 8.41 -9.31 -17.76
CA SER A 893 9.05 -8.38 -18.68
C SER A 893 8.68 -6.93 -18.33
N TYR A 894 9.61 -6.03 -18.58
CA TYR A 894 9.48 -4.60 -18.41
C TYR A 894 10.19 -3.84 -19.52
N LEU A 895 9.57 -2.77 -19.98
CA LEU A 895 10.14 -1.82 -20.93
C LEU A 895 9.71 -0.40 -20.52
N GLU A 896 10.68 0.50 -20.37
CA GLU A 896 10.46 1.94 -20.26
C GLU A 896 11.28 2.62 -21.34
N GLN A 897 10.66 3.46 -22.15
CA GLN A 897 11.31 4.12 -23.27
C GLN A 897 10.70 5.50 -23.51
N GLU A 898 11.54 6.47 -23.84
CA GLU A 898 11.12 7.76 -24.36
C GLU A 898 11.29 7.78 -25.89
N ILE A 899 10.30 8.34 -26.61
CA ILE A 899 10.22 8.34 -28.07
C ILE A 899 9.86 9.74 -28.57
N GLY A 900 10.60 10.27 -29.53
CA GLY A 900 10.47 11.63 -30.05
C GLY A 900 11.40 12.62 -29.33
N GLY A 901 11.39 13.91 -29.71
CA GLY A 901 12.28 14.95 -29.21
C GLY A 901 13.35 15.37 -30.23
#